data_5e104b90311bcd82e49a0601617a6bc0
#
_entry.id   5e104b90311bcd82e49a0601617a6bc0
#
_cell.length_a   1.000
_cell.length_b   1.000
_cell.length_c   1.000
_cell.angle_alpha   90.00
_cell.angle_beta   90.00
_cell.angle_gamma   90.00
#
_symmetry.space_group_name_H-M   'P 1'
#
loop_
_entity.id
_entity.type
_entity.pdbx_description
1 polymer ?
#
loop_
_entity_poly.entity_id
_entity_poly.type
_entity_poly.pdbx_seq_one_letter_code
_entity_poly.pdbx_strand_id
1 'polypeptide(L)'
;VILALGNTAARGFLGDYNFKITSKRGQVIDLDEIGLFVPTFHPASILRNQGEYPRWAEDVKYAGKLLAGGPGALKDPGKPTAYIMLAEPGEAEWDDRIIDGSQLKGWPTRKVITGIPAAVRAVDYLLQLPVLSADIETGYSYSPRAGKVLALGVSWSTTEGVVFSEGLLESKAFRPHLVRLLTSPGPLWIGHNFKYDSSYLRHQILGSEWPTEGALVSYHDTLLEHYCLDEAKGTHALEDLSRDLLGAEDYKYVVRKYAAKGSFGYEDVPREILYPYCLLDTSHTFALHEILCPKVHASPSLTRLYEHLLLPASRFLQKVQDYGLWVDQAFIRELDVELSARVVKAKADLTREVEPIWDTDEYMASQWATRKRPEGYNARNWRHTAFMLYKLIGWVPMNTNERTLRDLDQTGRDQSAIFGYKAKNYARGHPDRKAKLNYPYIQALIDVRMAQRAYDVLVKRIWKDIDPVDGRLHTTFNLQATETGRLSSTNPNLQNLPVPEKDDPKPARNIVGAPPGRVIMEADYSQIELRLLAHFSGDEFLLGVYRDGRDLHTEVSIAIWGPGFTNYQRVRAKAVNFGIAYGRGAGSIAAEFDIPEEEAEEMRQAWLARAPQAAAWLDKLHQAPFTGRTVVSPFGRRRRFGVVSRENYYELKNQSANFPMQSTASDLTLYSAIRAQEKWDTEGTDAHVICLVHDAVVVECPEELAPRVETELTAIMEDTPRRILRPSIDFPVDVHVGRSWGTLKLGEMTGGQKGA
;
A
#
# COMPACT_ATOMS: atom_id res chain seq x y z
N VAL A 1 -29.42 6.25 -24.64
CA VAL A 1 -28.32 6.20 -23.68
C VAL A 1 -27.00 6.21 -24.42
N ILE A 2 -26.12 7.13 -24.02
CA ILE A 2 -24.77 7.28 -24.60
C ILE A 2 -23.76 6.84 -23.55
N LEU A 3 -22.99 5.79 -23.82
CA LEU A 3 -21.90 5.33 -22.97
C LEU A 3 -20.58 5.93 -23.45
N ALA A 4 -20.03 6.89 -22.69
CA ALA A 4 -18.75 7.55 -23.05
C ALA A 4 -17.55 6.85 -22.42
N LEU A 5 -16.66 6.31 -23.25
CA LEU A 5 -15.48 5.54 -22.85
C LEU A 5 -14.24 6.45 -22.70
N GLY A 6 -13.96 6.85 -21.46
CA GLY A 6 -12.78 7.61 -21.09
C GLY A 6 -12.93 9.14 -21.17
N ASN A 7 -11.95 9.85 -20.58
CA ASN A 7 -11.94 11.30 -20.51
C ASN A 7 -12.06 12.00 -21.87
N THR A 8 -11.39 11.49 -22.89
CA THR A 8 -11.39 12.12 -24.23
C THR A 8 -12.77 12.08 -24.86
N ALA A 9 -13.47 10.93 -24.78
CA ALA A 9 -14.82 10.82 -25.30
C ALA A 9 -15.80 11.70 -24.51
N ALA A 10 -15.74 11.69 -23.19
CA ALA A 10 -16.60 12.48 -22.34
C ALA A 10 -16.38 13.99 -22.53
N ARG A 11 -15.13 14.43 -22.57
CA ARG A 11 -14.77 15.85 -22.81
C ARG A 11 -15.20 16.35 -24.17
N GLY A 12 -14.96 15.55 -25.21
CA GLY A 12 -15.34 15.90 -26.57
C GLY A 12 -16.85 16.01 -26.74
N PHE A 13 -17.62 15.14 -26.07
CA PHE A 13 -19.08 15.13 -26.15
C PHE A 13 -19.73 16.25 -25.34
N LEU A 14 -19.23 16.50 -24.11
CA LEU A 14 -19.78 17.51 -23.20
C LEU A 14 -19.24 18.93 -23.46
N GLY A 15 -18.18 19.08 -24.28
CA GLY A 15 -17.50 20.36 -24.42
C GLY A 15 -16.74 20.82 -23.18
N ASP A 16 -16.69 19.99 -22.13
CA ASP A 16 -16.00 20.29 -20.86
C ASP A 16 -14.60 19.68 -20.83
N TYR A 17 -13.60 20.50 -21.12
CA TYR A 17 -12.19 20.08 -21.11
C TYR A 17 -11.62 19.79 -19.70
N ASN A 18 -12.30 20.20 -18.63
CA ASN A 18 -11.92 19.92 -17.25
C ASN A 18 -12.56 18.66 -16.70
N PHE A 19 -13.45 18.02 -17.46
CA PHE A 19 -14.13 16.80 -17.06
C PHE A 19 -13.13 15.70 -16.66
N LYS A 20 -13.36 15.10 -15.49
CA LYS A 20 -12.55 14.01 -14.94
C LYS A 20 -13.41 12.74 -14.78
N ILE A 21 -13.10 11.72 -15.55
CA ILE A 21 -13.82 10.44 -15.52
C ILE A 21 -13.77 9.78 -14.13
N THR A 22 -12.67 9.92 -13.40
CA THR A 22 -12.48 9.33 -12.08
C THR A 22 -13.50 9.81 -11.03
N SER A 23 -14.03 11.02 -11.19
CA SER A 23 -15.02 11.59 -10.26
C SER A 23 -16.44 11.65 -10.83
N LYS A 24 -16.63 11.30 -12.11
CA LYS A 24 -17.90 11.44 -12.82
C LYS A 24 -18.39 10.15 -13.47
N ARG A 25 -17.61 9.07 -13.38
CA ARG A 25 -17.99 7.77 -13.95
C ARG A 25 -19.27 7.22 -13.29
N GLY A 26 -20.03 6.47 -14.04
CA GLY A 26 -21.27 5.85 -13.57
C GLY A 26 -22.43 6.81 -13.27
N GLN A 27 -22.19 8.13 -13.29
CA GLN A 27 -23.25 9.13 -13.15
C GLN A 27 -24.07 9.20 -14.44
N VAL A 28 -25.38 9.36 -14.30
CA VAL A 28 -26.25 9.64 -15.43
C VAL A 28 -26.37 11.15 -15.59
N ILE A 29 -25.97 11.65 -16.75
CA ILE A 29 -26.12 13.05 -17.11
C ILE A 29 -27.22 13.11 -18.16
N ASP A 30 -28.31 13.79 -17.86
CA ASP A 30 -29.38 14.05 -18.81
C ASP A 30 -28.95 15.21 -19.72
N LEU A 31 -28.94 14.97 -21.00
CA LEU A 31 -28.56 15.95 -22.03
C LEU A 31 -29.80 16.40 -22.82
N ASP A 32 -30.94 16.53 -22.13
CA ASP A 32 -32.20 17.01 -22.70
C ASP A 32 -32.58 16.27 -24.00
N GLU A 33 -32.49 16.96 -25.13
CA GLU A 33 -32.88 16.41 -26.44
C GLU A 33 -31.97 15.30 -26.96
N ILE A 34 -30.74 15.15 -26.41
CA ILE A 34 -29.76 14.16 -26.88
C ILE A 34 -29.90 12.82 -26.14
N GLY A 35 -30.38 12.86 -24.88
CA GLY A 35 -30.63 11.70 -24.04
C GLY A 35 -29.62 11.46 -22.94
N LEU A 36 -29.72 10.29 -22.28
CA LEU A 36 -28.93 9.98 -21.11
C LEU A 36 -27.47 9.63 -21.46
N PHE A 37 -26.54 10.27 -20.79
CA PHE A 37 -25.10 10.13 -20.97
C PHE A 37 -24.48 9.50 -19.73
N VAL A 38 -23.72 8.40 -19.91
CA VAL A 38 -23.05 7.67 -18.83
C VAL A 38 -21.54 7.61 -19.13
N PRO A 39 -20.73 8.39 -18.42
CA PRO A 39 -19.27 8.31 -18.56
C PRO A 39 -18.72 7.11 -17.79
N THR A 40 -17.78 6.39 -18.39
CA THR A 40 -17.03 5.30 -17.75
C THR A 40 -15.60 5.23 -18.25
N PHE A 41 -14.76 4.38 -17.62
CA PHE A 41 -13.38 4.19 -18.02
C PHE A 41 -13.25 3.65 -19.45
N HIS A 42 -12.21 4.08 -20.14
CA HIS A 42 -11.86 3.49 -21.42
C HIS A 42 -11.33 2.05 -21.21
N PRO A 43 -11.73 1.06 -22.03
CA PRO A 43 -11.27 -0.33 -21.87
C PRO A 43 -9.74 -0.48 -21.81
N ALA A 44 -8.97 0.31 -22.56
CA ALA A 44 -7.51 0.31 -22.49
C ALA A 44 -6.95 0.80 -21.13
N SER A 45 -7.72 1.59 -20.37
CA SER A 45 -7.36 1.96 -18.99
C SER A 45 -7.54 0.78 -18.04
N ILE A 46 -8.62 0.02 -18.23
CA ILE A 46 -8.91 -1.19 -17.45
C ILE A 46 -7.83 -2.25 -17.67
N LEU A 47 -7.37 -2.42 -18.91
CA LEU A 47 -6.29 -3.35 -19.24
C LEU A 47 -4.96 -2.99 -18.57
N ARG A 48 -4.74 -1.70 -18.30
CA ARG A 48 -3.54 -1.21 -17.59
C ARG A 48 -3.70 -1.19 -16.06
N ASN A 49 -4.93 -1.06 -15.58
CA ASN A 49 -5.26 -1.04 -14.16
C ASN A 49 -6.47 -1.96 -13.91
N GLN A 50 -6.20 -3.23 -13.64
CA GLN A 50 -7.21 -4.27 -13.46
C GLN A 50 -8.14 -4.00 -12.25
N GLY A 51 -7.69 -3.26 -11.25
CA GLY A 51 -8.49 -2.84 -10.10
C GLY A 51 -9.72 -2.01 -10.48
N GLU A 52 -9.74 -1.40 -11.64
CA GLU A 52 -10.90 -0.64 -12.15
C GLU A 52 -11.92 -1.50 -12.92
N TYR A 53 -11.65 -2.80 -13.13
CA TYR A 53 -12.55 -3.67 -13.88
C TYR A 53 -13.92 -3.84 -13.23
N PRO A 54 -14.05 -4.11 -11.93
CA PRO A 54 -15.35 -4.23 -11.29
C PRO A 54 -16.21 -2.99 -11.49
N ARG A 55 -15.63 -1.80 -11.27
CA ARG A 55 -16.28 -0.50 -11.44
C ARG A 55 -16.72 -0.26 -12.88
N TRP A 56 -15.86 -0.57 -13.85
CA TRP A 56 -16.20 -0.47 -15.26
C TRP A 56 -17.34 -1.43 -15.63
N ALA A 57 -17.30 -2.66 -15.14
CA ALA A 57 -18.34 -3.65 -15.39
C ALA A 57 -19.70 -3.22 -14.84
N GLU A 58 -19.72 -2.61 -13.65
CA GLU A 58 -20.96 -2.04 -13.07
C GLU A 58 -21.49 -0.87 -13.89
N ASP A 59 -20.64 0.07 -14.31
CA ASP A 59 -21.06 1.18 -15.17
C ASP A 59 -21.69 0.69 -16.49
N VAL A 60 -21.08 -0.34 -17.11
CA VAL A 60 -21.60 -0.93 -18.35
C VAL A 60 -22.95 -1.66 -18.11
N LYS A 61 -23.07 -2.42 -17.01
CA LYS A 61 -24.35 -3.06 -16.62
C LYS A 61 -25.44 -2.03 -16.35
N TYR A 62 -25.06 -0.95 -15.68
CA TYR A 62 -25.99 0.14 -15.38
C TYR A 62 -26.48 0.84 -16.65
N ALA A 63 -25.59 1.18 -17.56
CA ALA A 63 -25.94 1.71 -18.87
C ALA A 63 -26.85 0.74 -19.65
N GLY A 64 -26.58 -0.57 -19.57
CA GLY A 64 -27.46 -1.62 -20.15
C GLY A 64 -28.86 -1.64 -19.55
N LYS A 65 -29.00 -1.49 -18.23
CA LYS A 65 -30.31 -1.38 -17.56
C LYS A 65 -31.08 -0.14 -18.00
N LEU A 66 -30.41 1.01 -18.11
CA LEU A 66 -31.00 2.25 -18.59
C LEU A 66 -31.45 2.12 -20.05
N LEU A 67 -30.68 1.42 -20.88
CA LEU A 67 -31.04 1.18 -22.28
C LEU A 67 -32.26 0.28 -22.40
N ALA A 68 -32.37 -0.77 -21.57
CA ALA A 68 -33.47 -1.72 -21.59
C ALA A 68 -34.78 -1.15 -21.01
N GLY A 69 -34.70 -0.28 -20.00
CA GLY A 69 -35.85 0.24 -19.26
C GLY A 69 -36.31 1.66 -19.67
N GLY A 70 -35.59 2.32 -20.58
CA GLY A 70 -35.83 3.72 -20.96
C GLY A 70 -35.67 4.70 -19.76
N PRO A 71 -36.09 5.99 -19.91
CA PRO A 71 -36.02 6.99 -18.86
C PRO A 71 -36.76 6.62 -17.58
N GLY A 72 -37.74 5.72 -17.64
CA GLY A 72 -38.47 5.18 -16.47
C GLY A 72 -37.63 4.21 -15.64
N ALA A 73 -36.50 3.69 -16.14
CA ALA A 73 -35.55 2.90 -15.35
C ALA A 73 -34.70 3.74 -14.40
N LEU A 74 -34.76 5.06 -14.51
CA LEU A 74 -34.32 6.02 -13.48
C LEU A 74 -35.23 6.01 -12.24
N LYS A 75 -36.25 5.12 -12.18
CA LYS A 75 -36.96 4.88 -10.95
C LYS A 75 -35.99 4.31 -9.92
N ASP A 76 -35.53 5.28 -9.17
CA ASP A 76 -35.17 5.24 -7.78
C ASP A 76 -34.66 3.88 -7.29
N PRO A 77 -33.34 3.63 -7.31
CA PRO A 77 -32.78 2.74 -6.31
C PRO A 77 -32.88 3.50 -5.00
N GLY A 78 -34.03 3.39 -4.27
CA GLY A 78 -34.36 4.07 -3.03
C GLY A 78 -33.31 5.13 -2.68
N LYS A 79 -33.54 6.35 -3.09
CA LYS A 79 -32.56 7.42 -2.99
C LYS A 79 -31.96 7.53 -1.61
N PRO A 80 -30.66 7.47 -1.44
CA PRO A 80 -30.00 8.36 -0.51
C PRO A 80 -29.71 9.65 -1.26
N THR A 81 -30.71 10.22 -1.85
CA THR A 81 -30.62 11.53 -2.45
C THR A 81 -31.07 12.55 -1.47
N ALA A 82 -30.13 12.98 -0.68
CA ALA A 82 -30.21 14.34 -0.31
C ALA A 82 -28.82 14.90 -0.43
N TYR A 83 -28.62 15.70 -1.43
CA TYR A 83 -27.61 16.72 -1.36
C TYR A 83 -27.72 17.38 0.00
N ILE A 84 -26.62 17.47 0.71
CA ILE A 84 -26.47 18.51 1.70
C ILE A 84 -26.48 19.80 0.86
N MET A 85 -27.64 20.43 0.70
CA MET A 85 -27.67 21.87 0.58
C MET A 85 -27.24 22.38 1.95
N LEU A 86 -25.93 22.43 2.14
CA LEU A 86 -25.34 23.05 3.30
C LEU A 86 -25.72 24.51 3.22
N ALA A 87 -26.26 25.04 4.31
CA ALA A 87 -26.44 26.47 4.46
C ALA A 87 -25.15 27.19 4.09
N GLU A 88 -25.23 28.29 3.39
CA GLU A 88 -24.07 29.13 3.11
C GLU A 88 -23.36 29.45 4.43
N PRO A 89 -22.02 29.45 4.46
CA PRO A 89 -21.27 29.75 5.69
C PRO A 89 -21.69 31.08 6.27
N GLY A 90 -22.21 31.08 7.50
CA GLY A 90 -22.63 32.28 8.23
C GLY A 90 -24.11 32.38 8.58
N GLU A 91 -24.98 31.48 8.07
CA GLU A 91 -26.45 31.58 8.33
C GLU A 91 -26.95 30.67 9.47
N ALA A 92 -26.12 29.84 10.10
CA ALA A 92 -26.55 28.94 11.16
C ALA A 92 -25.81 29.17 12.47
N GLU A 93 -26.48 29.76 13.45
CA GLU A 93 -26.16 29.55 14.86
C GLU A 93 -26.51 28.10 15.21
N TRP A 94 -25.49 27.26 15.44
CA TRP A 94 -25.64 25.86 15.86
C TRP A 94 -25.88 25.81 17.37
N ASP A 95 -27.13 25.86 17.72
CA ASP A 95 -27.62 25.60 19.05
C ASP A 95 -28.29 24.21 19.03
N ASP A 96 -28.13 23.35 20.00
CA ASP A 96 -28.67 21.97 20.21
C ASP A 96 -29.81 21.52 19.24
N ARG A 97 -29.79 21.98 18.02
CA ARG A 97 -30.84 21.78 17.00
C ARG A 97 -30.74 20.37 16.48
N ILE A 98 -31.87 19.71 16.57
CA ILE A 98 -32.20 18.57 15.72
C ILE A 98 -32.08 19.09 14.29
N ILE A 99 -31.19 18.53 13.50
CA ILE A 99 -31.29 18.63 12.04
C ILE A 99 -32.48 17.76 11.72
N ASP A 100 -33.69 18.38 11.78
CA ASP A 100 -34.91 17.72 11.42
C ASP A 100 -34.84 17.44 9.92
N GLY A 101 -34.71 16.16 9.56
CA GLY A 101 -34.82 15.71 8.18
C GLY A 101 -36.11 16.09 7.47
N SER A 102 -37.10 16.66 8.17
CA SER A 102 -38.32 17.18 7.55
C SER A 102 -38.08 18.37 6.61
N GLN A 103 -36.96 19.10 6.78
CA GLN A 103 -36.59 20.17 5.87
C GLN A 103 -35.73 19.66 4.69
N LEU A 104 -35.17 18.47 4.82
CA LEU A 104 -34.36 17.80 3.79
C LEU A 104 -35.12 16.53 3.41
N LYS A 105 -35.98 16.59 2.39
CA LYS A 105 -36.83 15.46 1.95
C LYS A 105 -36.01 14.17 1.84
N GLY A 106 -36.22 13.23 2.78
CA GLY A 106 -35.59 11.92 2.82
C GLY A 106 -34.35 11.78 3.70
N TRP A 107 -34.00 12.76 4.51
CA TRP A 107 -32.90 12.67 5.48
C TRP A 107 -33.35 12.22 6.86
N PRO A 108 -32.55 11.35 7.48
CA PRO A 108 -32.84 10.83 8.81
C PRO A 108 -32.57 11.86 9.91
N THR A 109 -33.07 11.56 11.10
CA THR A 109 -32.86 12.35 12.30
C THR A 109 -31.39 12.26 12.72
N ARG A 110 -30.60 13.26 12.39
CA ARG A 110 -29.21 13.40 12.77
C ARG A 110 -29.05 14.61 13.68
N LYS A 111 -28.27 14.45 14.76
CA LYS A 111 -28.12 15.49 15.76
C LYS A 111 -26.67 15.91 15.90
N VAL A 112 -26.41 17.21 15.81
CA VAL A 112 -25.16 17.80 16.29
C VAL A 112 -25.36 18.11 17.76
N ILE A 113 -24.46 17.62 18.61
CA ILE A 113 -24.51 17.81 20.05
C ILE A 113 -23.34 18.73 20.46
N THR A 114 -23.69 19.84 21.09
CA THR A 114 -22.74 20.86 21.56
C THR A 114 -22.77 21.04 23.08
N GLY A 115 -23.88 20.68 23.72
CA GLY A 115 -24.11 20.84 25.15
C GLY A 115 -23.85 19.56 25.96
N ILE A 116 -23.15 19.69 27.11
CA ILE A 116 -22.81 18.54 27.98
C ILE A 116 -24.02 17.73 28.43
N PRO A 117 -25.15 18.33 28.90
CA PRO A 117 -26.29 17.54 29.34
C PRO A 117 -26.93 16.68 28.22
N ALA A 118 -26.95 17.20 26.99
CA ALA A 118 -27.43 16.47 25.84
C ALA A 118 -26.46 15.35 25.46
N ALA A 119 -25.14 15.64 25.52
CA ALA A 119 -24.09 14.68 25.23
C ALA A 119 -24.10 13.50 26.22
N VAL A 120 -24.29 13.75 27.52
CA VAL A 120 -24.42 12.68 28.52
C VAL A 120 -25.62 11.77 28.24
N ARG A 121 -26.80 12.36 27.93
CA ARG A 121 -27.98 11.56 27.56
C ARG A 121 -27.74 10.75 26.28
N ALA A 122 -27.03 11.31 25.31
CA ALA A 122 -26.67 10.58 24.10
C ALA A 122 -25.76 9.39 24.42
N VAL A 123 -24.73 9.55 25.26
CA VAL A 123 -23.87 8.45 25.70
C VAL A 123 -24.70 7.37 26.41
N ASP A 124 -25.59 7.73 27.32
CA ASP A 124 -26.45 6.79 28.03
C ASP A 124 -27.37 5.99 27.07
N TYR A 125 -27.84 6.64 26.01
CA TYR A 125 -28.62 5.97 24.97
C TYR A 125 -27.74 5.04 24.11
N LEU A 126 -26.60 5.52 23.62
CA LEU A 126 -25.69 4.75 22.76
C LEU A 126 -25.20 3.47 23.46
N LEU A 127 -24.96 3.51 24.77
CA LEU A 127 -24.53 2.34 25.55
C LEU A 127 -25.58 1.23 25.64
N GLN A 128 -26.84 1.51 25.31
CA GLN A 128 -27.93 0.51 25.29
C GLN A 128 -28.09 -0.15 23.92
N LEU A 129 -27.43 0.36 22.89
CA LEU A 129 -27.54 -0.13 21.53
C LEU A 129 -26.59 -1.30 21.26
N PRO A 130 -26.99 -2.27 20.44
CA PRO A 130 -26.14 -3.45 20.18
C PRO A 130 -24.97 -3.16 19.26
N VAL A 131 -25.13 -2.21 18.33
CA VAL A 131 -24.16 -1.93 17.26
C VAL A 131 -24.06 -0.43 17.03
N LEU A 132 -22.83 0.06 16.90
CA LEU A 132 -22.53 1.46 16.62
C LEU A 132 -21.45 1.54 15.52
N SER A 133 -21.62 2.44 14.56
CA SER A 133 -20.53 2.84 13.67
C SER A 133 -19.95 4.18 14.11
N ALA A 134 -18.64 4.35 13.94
CA ALA A 134 -17.97 5.59 14.29
C ALA A 134 -16.98 6.02 13.22
N ASP A 135 -16.75 7.33 13.16
CA ASP A 135 -15.77 8.01 12.35
C ASP A 135 -15.35 9.31 13.02
N ILE A 136 -14.12 9.76 12.81
CA ILE A 136 -13.63 11.04 13.33
C ILE A 136 -13.13 11.95 12.23
N GLU A 137 -13.26 13.24 12.46
CA GLU A 137 -12.59 14.26 11.64
C GLU A 137 -11.42 14.87 12.41
N THR A 138 -10.28 15.06 11.75
CA THR A 138 -9.04 15.47 12.38
C THR A 138 -8.46 16.76 11.80
N GLY A 139 -7.66 17.49 12.63
CA GLY A 139 -6.87 18.62 12.18
C GLY A 139 -5.64 18.24 11.35
N TYR A 140 -4.78 19.22 11.05
CA TYR A 140 -3.67 19.07 10.08
C TYR A 140 -2.46 18.24 10.54
N SER A 141 -2.52 17.56 11.67
CA SER A 141 -1.41 16.72 12.14
C SER A 141 -1.56 15.28 11.70
N TYR A 142 -0.48 14.67 11.19
CA TYR A 142 -0.41 13.23 10.97
C TYR A 142 -0.18 12.42 12.24
N SER A 143 0.28 13.08 13.33
CA SER A 143 0.53 12.43 14.60
C SER A 143 -0.75 12.40 15.44
N PRO A 144 -1.26 11.22 15.82
CA PRO A 144 -2.36 11.11 16.77
C PRO A 144 -2.04 11.74 18.14
N ARG A 145 -0.75 11.83 18.52
CA ARG A 145 -0.29 12.42 19.78
C ARG A 145 -0.35 13.94 19.79
N ALA A 146 0.01 14.56 18.66
CA ALA A 146 0.04 16.01 18.48
C ALA A 146 -1.18 16.52 17.70
N GLY A 147 -2.06 15.62 17.27
CA GLY A 147 -3.23 15.94 16.47
C GLY A 147 -4.40 16.43 17.28
N LYS A 148 -5.49 16.76 16.60
CA LYS A 148 -6.73 17.24 17.18
C LYS A 148 -7.90 16.50 16.56
N VAL A 149 -8.88 16.08 17.38
CA VAL A 149 -10.15 15.53 16.91
C VAL A 149 -11.17 16.66 16.85
N LEU A 150 -11.68 16.94 15.65
CA LEU A 150 -12.62 18.02 15.36
C LEU A 150 -14.07 17.59 15.48
N ALA A 151 -14.36 16.31 15.26
CA ALA A 151 -15.68 15.72 15.37
C ALA A 151 -15.54 14.23 15.67
N LEU A 152 -16.51 13.68 16.41
CA LEU A 152 -16.74 12.25 16.55
C LEU A 152 -18.18 11.97 16.15
N GLY A 153 -18.37 11.35 15.00
CA GLY A 153 -19.65 10.84 14.54
C GLY A 153 -19.90 9.44 15.09
N VAL A 154 -21.16 9.17 15.47
CA VAL A 154 -21.62 7.84 15.87
C VAL A 154 -23.01 7.62 15.29
N SER A 155 -23.18 6.55 14.49
CA SER A 155 -24.48 6.14 13.95
C SER A 155 -24.85 4.74 14.44
N TRP A 156 -26.16 4.48 14.57
CA TRP A 156 -26.72 3.18 14.98
C TRP A 156 -27.69 2.61 13.96
N SER A 157 -27.86 3.31 12.86
CA SER A 157 -28.56 2.84 11.68
C SER A 157 -28.04 3.58 10.45
N THR A 158 -28.52 3.22 9.29
CA THR A 158 -28.23 3.92 8.02
C THR A 158 -28.77 5.36 8.00
N THR A 159 -29.63 5.71 8.94
CA THR A 159 -30.42 6.94 8.93
C THR A 159 -30.34 7.76 10.23
N GLU A 160 -29.84 7.19 11.31
CA GLU A 160 -29.80 7.83 12.62
C GLU A 160 -28.39 7.86 13.19
N GLY A 161 -28.02 9.01 13.75
CA GLY A 161 -26.72 9.21 14.32
C GLY A 161 -26.59 10.55 15.07
N VAL A 162 -25.48 10.69 15.76
CA VAL A 162 -25.09 11.91 16.46
C VAL A 162 -23.65 12.26 16.13
N VAL A 163 -23.31 13.53 16.17
CA VAL A 163 -21.92 14.01 16.17
C VAL A 163 -21.66 14.80 17.45
N PHE A 164 -20.60 14.45 18.15
CA PHE A 164 -20.07 15.22 19.26
C PHE A 164 -19.13 16.28 18.71
N SER A 165 -19.44 17.56 19.03
CA SER A 165 -18.68 18.69 18.53
C SER A 165 -17.29 18.76 19.14
N GLU A 166 -16.37 19.47 18.48
CA GLU A 166 -15.01 19.74 18.91
C GLU A 166 -14.95 20.24 20.37
N GLY A 167 -15.79 21.22 20.72
CA GLY A 167 -15.82 21.76 22.09
C GLY A 167 -16.22 20.75 23.17
N LEU A 168 -17.06 19.75 22.83
CA LEU A 168 -17.35 18.63 23.73
C LEU A 168 -16.16 17.69 23.87
N LEU A 169 -15.48 17.36 22.78
CA LEU A 169 -14.34 16.46 22.78
C LEU A 169 -13.15 17.02 23.58
N GLU A 170 -13.00 18.34 23.61
CA GLU A 170 -12.02 19.06 24.45
C GLU A 170 -12.47 19.23 25.91
N SER A 171 -13.76 19.03 26.21
CA SER A 171 -14.33 19.30 27.52
C SER A 171 -13.89 18.30 28.59
N LYS A 172 -13.18 18.78 29.61
CA LYS A 172 -12.79 17.95 30.75
C LYS A 172 -14.01 17.40 31.52
N ALA A 173 -15.13 18.11 31.52
CA ALA A 173 -16.36 17.67 32.18
C ALA A 173 -17.08 16.56 31.39
N PHE A 174 -16.96 16.53 30.09
CA PHE A 174 -17.55 15.48 29.25
C PHE A 174 -16.63 14.27 29.08
N ARG A 175 -15.33 14.44 29.19
CA ARG A 175 -14.32 13.36 29.00
C ARG A 175 -14.63 12.05 29.73
N PRO A 176 -15.07 11.99 31.01
CA PRO A 176 -15.38 10.74 31.68
C PRO A 176 -16.49 9.95 30.99
N HIS A 177 -17.47 10.63 30.38
CA HIS A 177 -18.58 10.01 29.66
C HIS A 177 -18.11 9.44 28.32
N LEU A 178 -17.20 10.13 27.60
CA LEU A 178 -16.56 9.60 26.40
C LEU A 178 -15.72 8.36 26.71
N VAL A 179 -14.91 8.40 27.77
CA VAL A 179 -14.13 7.24 28.21
C VAL A 179 -15.06 6.06 28.45
N ARG A 180 -16.16 6.27 29.22
CA ARG A 180 -17.17 5.23 29.46
C ARG A 180 -17.76 4.66 28.16
N LEU A 181 -18.05 5.50 27.18
CA LEU A 181 -18.58 5.05 25.88
C LEU A 181 -17.55 4.20 25.13
N LEU A 182 -16.31 4.68 25.03
CA LEU A 182 -15.25 4.05 24.24
C LEU A 182 -14.67 2.78 24.87
N THR A 183 -14.77 2.64 26.22
CA THR A 183 -14.28 1.46 26.95
C THR A 183 -15.38 0.48 27.37
N SER A 184 -16.64 0.76 27.05
CA SER A 184 -17.74 -0.16 27.33
C SER A 184 -17.68 -1.40 26.47
N PRO A 185 -17.85 -2.60 27.04
CA PRO A 185 -17.93 -3.86 26.28
C PRO A 185 -19.29 -4.06 25.59
N GLY A 186 -20.28 -3.19 25.85
CA GLY A 186 -21.65 -3.40 25.40
C GLY A 186 -21.86 -3.34 23.88
N PRO A 187 -21.69 -2.19 23.22
CA PRO A 187 -21.89 -2.06 21.78
C PRO A 187 -20.79 -2.75 20.95
N LEU A 188 -21.18 -3.44 19.89
CA LEU A 188 -20.25 -3.79 18.81
C LEU A 188 -19.95 -2.54 17.99
N TRP A 189 -18.68 -2.26 17.75
CA TRP A 189 -18.28 -1.10 16.98
C TRP A 189 -17.92 -1.45 15.54
N ILE A 190 -18.24 -0.54 14.62
CA ILE A 190 -17.93 -0.64 13.19
C ILE A 190 -17.20 0.64 12.78
N GLY A 191 -16.13 0.51 12.03
CA GLY A 191 -15.45 1.63 11.40
C GLY A 191 -15.07 1.35 9.96
N HIS A 192 -14.43 2.32 9.34
CA HIS A 192 -13.81 2.17 8.03
C HIS A 192 -12.34 2.59 8.11
N ASN A 193 -11.41 1.64 8.10
CA ASN A 193 -10.01 1.85 8.47
C ASN A 193 -9.89 2.35 9.93
N PHE A 194 -10.70 1.79 10.80
CA PHE A 194 -10.90 2.25 12.18
C PHE A 194 -9.63 2.27 13.03
N LYS A 195 -8.59 1.59 12.58
CA LYS A 195 -7.25 1.70 13.15
C LYS A 195 -6.74 3.16 13.22
N TYR A 196 -7.09 3.98 12.23
CA TYR A 196 -6.76 5.40 12.22
C TYR A 196 -7.52 6.15 13.33
N ASP A 197 -8.84 6.01 13.35
CA ASP A 197 -9.72 6.69 14.31
C ASP A 197 -9.39 6.29 15.75
N SER A 198 -9.24 4.99 15.98
CA SER A 198 -8.92 4.46 17.30
C SER A 198 -7.60 4.97 17.85
N SER A 199 -6.59 5.22 17.00
CA SER A 199 -5.32 5.81 17.42
C SER A 199 -5.49 7.24 17.92
N TYR A 200 -6.24 8.08 17.22
CA TYR A 200 -6.54 9.44 17.68
C TYR A 200 -7.40 9.45 18.95
N LEU A 201 -8.47 8.66 19.00
CA LEU A 201 -9.33 8.57 20.18
C LEU A 201 -8.55 8.10 21.40
N ARG A 202 -7.64 7.13 21.22
CA ARG A 202 -6.77 6.67 22.28
C ARG A 202 -5.89 7.81 22.84
N HIS A 203 -5.17 8.52 21.99
CA HIS A 203 -4.23 9.54 22.43
C HIS A 203 -4.94 10.82 22.93
N GLN A 204 -6.01 11.24 22.29
CA GLN A 204 -6.70 12.48 22.59
C GLN A 204 -7.73 12.33 23.73
N ILE A 205 -8.37 11.15 23.85
CA ILE A 205 -9.45 10.92 24.82
C ILE A 205 -9.01 10.03 25.98
N LEU A 206 -8.42 8.85 25.72
CA LEU A 206 -8.04 7.90 26.77
C LEU A 206 -6.67 8.20 27.39
N GLY A 207 -5.81 8.94 26.69
CA GLY A 207 -4.42 9.10 27.05
C GLY A 207 -3.53 8.01 26.45
N SER A 208 -2.35 7.76 27.03
CA SER A 208 -1.38 6.80 26.46
C SER A 208 -1.68 5.34 26.79
N GLU A 209 -2.62 5.05 27.69
CA GLU A 209 -2.94 3.68 28.09
C GLU A 209 -3.79 2.97 27.03
N TRP A 210 -3.48 1.69 26.78
CA TRP A 210 -4.29 0.84 25.92
C TRP A 210 -5.48 0.32 26.70
N PRO A 211 -6.71 0.52 26.18
CA PRO A 211 -7.89 -0.05 26.80
C PRO A 211 -7.87 -1.57 26.64
N THR A 212 -8.50 -2.27 27.59
CA THR A 212 -8.69 -3.74 27.55
C THR A 212 -10.03 -4.13 26.96
N GLU A 213 -10.97 -3.20 26.87
CA GLU A 213 -12.35 -3.42 26.44
C GLU A 213 -12.84 -2.24 25.59
N GLY A 214 -13.95 -2.44 24.90
CA GLY A 214 -14.69 -1.38 24.17
C GLY A 214 -14.28 -1.18 22.72
N ALA A 215 -14.70 -0.04 22.16
CA ALA A 215 -14.57 0.33 20.75
C ALA A 215 -13.15 0.19 20.20
N LEU A 216 -12.15 0.54 20.99
CA LEU A 216 -10.77 0.63 20.50
C LEU A 216 -10.06 -0.73 20.44
N VAL A 217 -10.67 -1.78 20.98
CA VAL A 217 -10.11 -3.15 20.99
C VAL A 217 -11.02 -4.19 20.36
N SER A 218 -12.31 -3.90 20.17
CA SER A 218 -13.27 -4.83 19.57
C SER A 218 -14.16 -4.11 18.57
N TYR A 219 -13.81 -4.21 17.30
CA TYR A 219 -14.53 -3.54 16.21
C TYR A 219 -14.52 -4.38 14.93
N HIS A 220 -15.50 -4.12 14.07
CA HIS A 220 -15.48 -4.53 12.67
C HIS A 220 -14.98 -3.39 11.78
N ASP A 221 -14.42 -3.74 10.63
CA ASP A 221 -13.82 -2.77 9.71
C ASP A 221 -14.28 -3.02 8.27
N THR A 222 -15.11 -2.13 7.74
CA THR A 222 -15.69 -2.26 6.41
C THR A 222 -14.67 -2.19 5.27
N LEU A 223 -13.53 -1.56 5.48
CA LEU A 223 -12.41 -1.60 4.53
C LEU A 223 -11.84 -3.02 4.43
N LEU A 224 -11.64 -3.70 5.57
CA LEU A 224 -11.14 -5.08 5.60
C LEU A 224 -12.20 -6.09 5.15
N GLU A 225 -13.49 -5.86 5.44
CA GLU A 225 -14.59 -6.66 4.89
C GLU A 225 -14.58 -6.61 3.36
N HIS A 226 -14.50 -5.41 2.79
CA HIS A 226 -14.43 -5.27 1.33
C HIS A 226 -13.16 -5.90 0.76
N TYR A 227 -12.02 -5.74 1.41
CA TYR A 227 -10.76 -6.36 0.99
C TYR A 227 -10.81 -7.89 0.96
N CYS A 228 -11.57 -8.53 1.84
CA CYS A 228 -11.83 -9.98 1.75
C CYS A 228 -12.61 -10.36 0.49
N LEU A 229 -13.52 -9.50 0.06
CA LEU A 229 -14.41 -9.74 -1.09
C LEU A 229 -13.78 -9.35 -2.42
N ASP A 230 -12.92 -8.33 -2.41
CA ASP A 230 -12.18 -7.81 -3.56
C ASP A 230 -10.77 -7.38 -3.12
N GLU A 231 -9.75 -8.11 -3.55
CA GLU A 231 -8.35 -7.81 -3.26
C GLU A 231 -7.73 -6.72 -4.14
N ALA A 232 -8.49 -6.14 -5.05
CA ALA A 232 -7.97 -5.19 -6.03
C ALA A 232 -7.50 -3.89 -5.36
N LYS A 233 -6.29 -3.48 -5.68
CA LYS A 233 -5.67 -2.28 -5.09
C LYS A 233 -6.42 -1.01 -5.43
N GLY A 234 -6.68 -0.19 -4.41
CA GLY A 234 -7.23 1.16 -4.58
C GLY A 234 -8.75 1.20 -4.74
N THR A 235 -9.46 0.12 -4.38
CA THR A 235 -10.93 0.02 -4.48
C THR A 235 -11.66 0.13 -3.14
N HIS A 236 -10.94 0.36 -2.04
CA HIS A 236 -11.47 0.21 -0.67
C HIS A 236 -11.80 1.53 0.03
N ALA A 237 -11.65 2.68 -0.63
CA ALA A 237 -11.96 3.97 0.01
C ALA A 237 -13.46 4.09 0.30
N LEU A 238 -13.83 4.61 1.49
CA LEU A 238 -15.21 4.78 1.92
C LEU A 238 -16.07 5.50 0.86
N GLU A 239 -15.54 6.59 0.30
CA GLU A 239 -16.18 7.35 -0.77
C GLU A 239 -16.49 6.49 -2.01
N ASP A 240 -15.52 5.66 -2.43
CA ASP A 240 -15.70 4.80 -3.59
C ASP A 240 -16.73 3.71 -3.32
N LEU A 241 -16.67 3.08 -2.13
CA LEU A 241 -17.62 2.04 -1.74
C LEU A 241 -19.04 2.59 -1.54
N SER A 242 -19.15 3.78 -0.94
CA SER A 242 -20.44 4.46 -0.78
C SER A 242 -21.10 4.75 -2.14
N ARG A 243 -20.32 5.22 -3.10
CA ARG A 243 -20.81 5.44 -4.46
C ARG A 243 -21.16 4.12 -5.15
N ASP A 244 -20.30 3.13 -5.10
CA ASP A 244 -20.41 1.91 -5.89
C ASP A 244 -21.45 0.92 -5.33
N LEU A 245 -21.62 0.86 -4.00
CA LEU A 245 -22.52 -0.09 -3.33
C LEU A 245 -23.80 0.54 -2.78
N LEU A 246 -23.75 1.81 -2.39
CA LEU A 246 -24.92 2.51 -1.83
C LEU A 246 -25.55 3.48 -2.83
N GLY A 247 -24.92 3.77 -3.97
CA GLY A 247 -25.37 4.77 -4.94
C GLY A 247 -25.22 6.20 -4.44
N ALA A 248 -24.36 6.44 -3.44
CA ALA A 248 -24.12 7.77 -2.91
C ALA A 248 -23.47 8.68 -3.94
N GLU A 249 -23.85 9.94 -3.95
CA GLU A 249 -23.23 10.96 -4.78
C GLU A 249 -21.83 11.35 -4.21
N ASP A 250 -21.04 12.12 -4.97
CA ASP A 250 -19.78 12.69 -4.47
C ASP A 250 -20.04 13.78 -3.43
N TYR A 251 -20.28 13.38 -2.18
CA TYR A 251 -20.51 14.29 -1.06
C TYR A 251 -19.18 14.89 -0.52
N LYS A 252 -18.04 14.28 -0.80
CA LYS A 252 -16.73 14.74 -0.36
C LYS A 252 -16.26 16.01 -1.08
N TYR A 253 -16.89 16.35 -2.22
CA TYR A 253 -16.55 17.58 -2.96
C TYR A 253 -16.72 18.84 -2.11
N VAL A 254 -17.64 18.81 -1.15
CA VAL A 254 -17.99 19.96 -0.30
C VAL A 254 -16.83 20.29 0.64
N VAL A 255 -16.31 19.30 1.37
CA VAL A 255 -15.15 19.48 2.26
C VAL A 255 -13.88 19.80 1.48
N ARG A 256 -13.73 19.23 0.26
CA ARG A 256 -12.56 19.49 -0.60
C ARG A 256 -12.45 20.96 -1.07
N LYS A 257 -13.52 21.72 -1.04
CA LYS A 257 -13.47 23.16 -1.37
C LYS A 257 -12.69 23.97 -0.33
N TYR A 258 -12.75 23.54 0.93
CA TYR A 258 -12.16 24.26 2.07
C TYR A 258 -10.82 23.66 2.47
N ALA A 259 -10.61 22.36 2.27
CA ALA A 259 -9.33 21.73 2.56
C ALA A 259 -8.24 22.32 1.66
N ALA A 260 -7.17 22.82 2.24
CA ALA A 260 -6.04 23.37 1.51
C ALA A 260 -5.45 22.29 0.59
N LYS A 261 -5.11 22.65 -0.65
CA LYS A 261 -4.60 21.71 -1.66
C LYS A 261 -3.31 21.03 -1.16
N GLY A 262 -3.40 19.73 -0.93
CA GLY A 262 -2.28 18.92 -0.44
C GLY A 262 -2.12 18.92 1.08
N SER A 263 -3.06 19.53 1.83
CA SER A 263 -3.14 19.39 3.28
C SER A 263 -3.77 18.05 3.65
N PHE A 264 -3.39 17.58 4.84
CA PHE A 264 -4.03 16.48 5.53
C PHE A 264 -4.91 17.08 6.64
N GLY A 265 -6.15 16.59 6.76
CA GLY A 265 -7.09 17.06 7.77
C GLY A 265 -8.01 18.21 7.33
N TYR A 266 -8.93 18.56 8.22
CA TYR A 266 -10.09 19.39 7.91
C TYR A 266 -10.21 20.63 8.82
N GLU A 267 -9.12 21.16 9.33
CA GLU A 267 -9.14 22.25 10.31
C GLU A 267 -9.80 23.53 9.78
N ASP A 268 -9.61 23.82 8.47
CA ASP A 268 -10.19 24.99 7.79
C ASP A 268 -11.62 24.75 7.27
N VAL A 269 -12.16 23.56 7.43
CA VAL A 269 -13.54 23.27 6.99
C VAL A 269 -14.52 23.84 8.02
N PRO A 270 -15.50 24.66 7.61
CA PRO A 270 -16.55 25.13 8.50
C PRO A 270 -17.26 23.97 9.20
N ARG A 271 -17.53 24.10 10.49
CA ARG A 271 -18.09 22.99 11.31
C ARG A 271 -19.51 22.62 10.88
N GLU A 272 -20.28 23.56 10.34
CA GLU A 272 -21.59 23.34 9.72
C GLU A 272 -21.53 22.44 8.47
N ILE A 273 -20.34 22.31 7.86
CA ILE A 273 -20.06 21.39 6.74
C ILE A 273 -19.45 20.09 7.27
N LEU A 274 -18.52 20.19 8.21
CA LEU A 274 -17.74 19.06 8.69
C LEU A 274 -18.61 18.07 9.50
N TYR A 275 -19.49 18.57 10.38
CA TYR A 275 -20.30 17.69 11.22
C TYR A 275 -21.32 16.85 10.44
N PRO A 276 -22.10 17.39 9.50
CA PRO A 276 -22.93 16.59 8.62
C PRO A 276 -22.13 15.61 7.76
N TYR A 277 -20.95 16.01 7.30
CA TYR A 277 -20.06 15.14 6.54
C TYR A 277 -19.62 13.92 7.38
N CYS A 278 -19.13 14.13 8.60
CA CYS A 278 -18.76 13.07 9.55
C CYS A 278 -19.95 12.09 9.81
N LEU A 279 -21.18 12.61 9.95
CA LEU A 279 -22.35 11.77 10.12
C LEU A 279 -22.74 10.95 8.87
N LEU A 280 -22.44 11.46 7.68
CA LEU A 280 -22.59 10.69 6.45
C LEU A 280 -21.60 9.53 6.41
N ASP A 281 -20.33 9.78 6.73
CA ASP A 281 -19.30 8.74 6.74
C ASP A 281 -19.68 7.62 7.72
N THR A 282 -20.16 7.93 8.93
CA THR A 282 -20.62 6.90 9.88
C THR A 282 -21.85 6.14 9.39
N SER A 283 -22.84 6.81 8.79
CA SER A 283 -24.04 6.16 8.27
C SER A 283 -23.72 5.26 7.07
N HIS A 284 -22.84 5.71 6.19
CA HIS A 284 -22.38 4.90 5.06
C HIS A 284 -21.56 3.70 5.55
N THR A 285 -20.73 3.88 6.56
CA THR A 285 -19.97 2.80 7.19
C THR A 285 -20.92 1.73 7.76
N PHE A 286 -21.99 2.17 8.46
CA PHE A 286 -23.02 1.25 8.95
C PHE A 286 -23.70 0.48 7.81
N ALA A 287 -24.16 1.19 6.76
CA ALA A 287 -24.82 0.58 5.61
C ALA A 287 -23.90 -0.39 4.84
N LEU A 288 -22.62 -0.05 4.70
CA LEU A 288 -21.64 -0.92 4.07
C LEU A 288 -21.43 -2.21 4.86
N HIS A 289 -21.36 -2.13 6.19
CA HIS A 289 -21.25 -3.30 7.04
C HIS A 289 -22.44 -4.26 6.85
N GLU A 290 -23.68 -3.74 6.81
CA GLU A 290 -24.87 -4.54 6.56
C GLU A 290 -24.83 -5.29 5.22
N ILE A 291 -24.11 -4.74 4.22
CA ILE A 291 -23.95 -5.36 2.89
C ILE A 291 -22.75 -6.32 2.84
N LEU A 292 -21.62 -5.93 3.44
CA LEU A 292 -20.34 -6.63 3.27
C LEU A 292 -20.16 -7.78 4.25
N CYS A 293 -20.49 -7.56 5.52
CA CYS A 293 -20.31 -8.54 6.59
C CYS A 293 -21.00 -9.88 6.31
N PRO A 294 -22.30 -9.93 5.90
CA PRO A 294 -22.95 -11.18 5.54
C PRO A 294 -22.27 -11.90 4.38
N LYS A 295 -21.72 -11.18 3.40
CA LYS A 295 -21.00 -11.78 2.26
C LYS A 295 -19.68 -12.39 2.66
N VAL A 296 -18.94 -11.78 3.60
CA VAL A 296 -17.73 -12.37 4.19
C VAL A 296 -18.08 -13.64 4.95
N HIS A 297 -19.11 -13.60 5.79
CA HIS A 297 -19.54 -14.74 6.63
C HIS A 297 -20.22 -15.87 5.86
N ALA A 298 -20.71 -15.60 4.65
CA ALA A 298 -21.19 -16.65 3.75
C ALA A 298 -20.08 -17.63 3.30
N SER A 299 -18.81 -17.28 3.50
CA SER A 299 -17.67 -18.11 3.13
C SER A 299 -16.80 -18.43 4.34
N PRO A 300 -16.75 -19.70 4.83
CA PRO A 300 -15.94 -20.07 6.01
C PRO A 300 -14.45 -19.71 5.88
N SER A 301 -13.89 -19.69 4.67
CA SER A 301 -12.50 -19.30 4.46
C SER A 301 -12.29 -17.79 4.60
N LEU A 302 -13.24 -16.96 4.15
CA LEU A 302 -13.18 -15.52 4.32
C LEU A 302 -13.48 -15.10 5.76
N THR A 303 -14.41 -15.79 6.44
CA THR A 303 -14.67 -15.57 7.87
C THR A 303 -13.39 -15.81 8.68
N ARG A 304 -12.70 -16.94 8.44
CA ARG A 304 -11.42 -17.22 9.12
C ARG A 304 -10.35 -16.16 8.81
N LEU A 305 -10.21 -15.77 7.55
CA LEU A 305 -9.27 -14.72 7.15
C LEU A 305 -9.58 -13.41 7.89
N TYR A 306 -10.82 -12.99 7.90
CA TYR A 306 -11.28 -11.74 8.49
C TYR A 306 -11.13 -11.74 10.01
N GLU A 307 -11.75 -12.72 10.69
CA GLU A 307 -11.84 -12.74 12.15
C GLU A 307 -10.54 -13.19 12.84
N HIS A 308 -9.80 -14.15 12.24
CA HIS A 308 -8.63 -14.74 12.90
C HIS A 308 -7.28 -14.20 12.38
N LEU A 309 -7.28 -13.39 11.32
CA LEU A 309 -6.05 -12.75 10.86
C LEU A 309 -6.21 -11.23 10.72
N LEU A 310 -7.15 -10.73 9.90
CA LEU A 310 -7.17 -9.32 9.53
C LEU A 310 -7.59 -8.39 10.68
N LEU A 311 -8.63 -8.73 11.45
CA LEU A 311 -9.02 -7.94 12.61
C LEU A 311 -7.97 -7.96 13.73
N PRO A 312 -7.42 -9.13 14.14
CA PRO A 312 -6.27 -9.16 15.05
C PRO A 312 -5.07 -8.37 14.52
N ALA A 313 -4.77 -8.48 13.22
CA ALA A 313 -3.68 -7.74 12.59
C ALA A 313 -3.90 -6.22 12.64
N SER A 314 -5.13 -5.75 12.41
CA SER A 314 -5.45 -4.32 12.48
C SER A 314 -5.11 -3.74 13.87
N ARG A 315 -5.55 -4.44 14.94
CA ARG A 315 -5.28 -4.06 16.34
C ARG A 315 -3.79 -4.18 16.71
N PHE A 316 -3.16 -5.27 16.30
CA PHE A 316 -1.72 -5.46 16.49
C PHE A 316 -0.89 -4.37 15.80
N LEU A 317 -1.18 -4.08 14.54
CA LEU A 317 -0.46 -3.05 13.78
C LEU A 317 -0.70 -1.64 14.34
N GLN A 318 -1.84 -1.38 14.96
CA GLN A 318 -2.05 -0.14 15.70
C GLN A 318 -1.07 -0.02 16.87
N LYS A 319 -0.88 -1.10 17.67
CA LYS A 319 0.12 -1.10 18.76
C LYS A 319 1.54 -0.88 18.22
N VAL A 320 1.91 -1.56 17.12
CA VAL A 320 3.21 -1.39 16.46
C VAL A 320 3.42 0.06 16.02
N GLN A 321 2.40 0.65 15.38
CA GLN A 321 2.44 2.05 14.94
C GLN A 321 2.53 3.02 16.13
N ASP A 322 1.79 2.75 17.18
CA ASP A 322 1.79 3.59 18.38
C ASP A 322 3.10 3.50 19.16
N TYR A 323 3.74 2.36 19.21
CA TYR A 323 5.06 2.23 19.83
C TYR A 323 6.12 2.96 19.01
N GLY A 324 6.11 2.78 17.68
CA GLY A 324 7.01 3.44 16.74
C GLY A 324 8.45 2.92 16.82
N LEU A 325 9.32 3.48 15.96
CA LEU A 325 10.72 3.12 15.85
C LEU A 325 11.62 4.24 16.41
N TRP A 326 12.53 3.89 17.29
CA TRP A 326 13.53 4.85 17.77
C TRP A 326 14.47 5.25 16.64
N VAL A 327 14.78 6.56 16.58
CA VAL A 327 15.57 7.16 15.51
C VAL A 327 16.91 7.64 16.05
N ASP A 328 17.99 7.24 15.44
CA ASP A 328 19.31 7.81 15.70
C ASP A 328 19.43 9.17 15.00
N GLN A 329 19.03 10.22 15.73
CA GLN A 329 19.09 11.59 15.23
C GLN A 329 20.54 12.07 14.98
N ALA A 330 21.53 11.52 15.68
CA ALA A 330 22.93 11.87 15.45
C ALA A 330 23.39 11.32 14.09
N PHE A 331 23.05 10.06 13.79
CA PHE A 331 23.30 9.45 12.50
C PHE A 331 22.62 10.21 11.35
N ILE A 332 21.37 10.67 11.53
CA ILE A 332 20.68 11.46 10.49
C ILE A 332 21.41 12.78 10.22
N ARG A 333 21.94 13.47 11.25
CA ARG A 333 22.71 14.70 11.05
C ARG A 333 24.00 14.45 10.26
N GLU A 334 24.68 13.33 10.51
CA GLU A 334 25.85 12.95 9.71
C GLU A 334 25.47 12.66 8.26
N LEU A 335 24.37 11.94 8.08
CA LEU A 335 23.84 11.61 6.75
C LEU A 335 23.38 12.87 5.99
N ASP A 336 22.82 13.86 6.68
CA ASP A 336 22.44 15.15 6.10
C ASP A 336 23.65 15.89 5.52
N VAL A 337 24.75 15.99 6.28
CA VAL A 337 26.00 16.61 5.81
C VAL A 337 26.53 15.88 4.56
N GLU A 338 26.58 14.57 4.59
CA GLU A 338 27.12 13.77 3.49
C GLU A 338 26.24 13.86 2.23
N LEU A 339 24.92 13.58 2.36
CA LEU A 339 24.02 13.55 1.21
C LEU A 339 23.77 14.95 0.63
N SER A 340 23.74 16.00 1.46
CA SER A 340 23.66 17.38 0.95
C SER A 340 24.87 17.77 0.12
N ALA A 341 26.10 17.42 0.58
CA ALA A 341 27.31 17.62 -0.17
C ALA A 341 27.31 16.83 -1.50
N ARG A 342 26.83 15.57 -1.49
CA ARG A 342 26.69 14.75 -2.70
C ARG A 342 25.71 15.36 -3.69
N VAL A 343 24.57 15.92 -3.21
CA VAL A 343 23.61 16.64 -4.06
C VAL A 343 24.23 17.88 -4.70
N VAL A 344 24.98 18.67 -3.91
CA VAL A 344 25.67 19.87 -4.42
C VAL A 344 26.66 19.49 -5.51
N LYS A 345 27.51 18.49 -5.27
CA LYS A 345 28.49 18.00 -6.26
C LYS A 345 27.81 17.51 -7.53
N ALA A 346 26.81 16.64 -7.40
CA ALA A 346 26.11 16.08 -8.57
C ALA A 346 25.42 17.18 -9.38
N LYS A 347 24.83 18.20 -8.73
CA LYS A 347 24.25 19.35 -9.43
C LYS A 347 25.32 20.16 -10.19
N ALA A 348 26.48 20.38 -9.60
CA ALA A 348 27.58 21.08 -10.26
C ALA A 348 28.09 20.31 -11.48
N ASP A 349 28.22 18.99 -11.36
CA ASP A 349 28.62 18.11 -12.45
C ASP A 349 27.58 18.15 -13.59
N LEU A 350 26.29 18.04 -13.29
CA LEU A 350 25.24 18.16 -14.28
C LEU A 350 25.19 19.55 -14.93
N THR A 351 25.38 20.61 -14.17
CA THR A 351 25.41 21.99 -14.73
C THR A 351 26.49 22.11 -15.77
N ARG A 352 27.69 21.59 -15.52
CA ARG A 352 28.82 21.58 -16.45
C ARG A 352 28.48 20.90 -17.79
N GLU A 353 27.72 19.79 -17.72
CA GLU A 353 27.29 19.05 -18.92
C GLU A 353 26.13 19.72 -19.65
N VAL A 354 25.31 20.49 -18.94
CA VAL A 354 24.11 21.15 -19.49
C VAL A 354 24.41 22.52 -20.10
N GLU A 355 25.23 23.36 -19.45
CA GLU A 355 25.49 24.75 -19.87
C GLU A 355 25.91 24.88 -21.34
N PRO A 356 26.77 24.01 -21.92
CA PRO A 356 27.15 24.12 -23.31
C PRO A 356 26.03 23.80 -24.32
N ILE A 357 24.94 23.15 -23.87
CA ILE A 357 23.93 22.55 -24.76
C ILE A 357 22.56 23.20 -24.57
N TRP A 358 22.23 23.59 -23.32
CA TRP A 358 20.92 24.15 -22.99
C TRP A 358 20.77 25.58 -23.51
N ASP A 359 19.77 25.76 -24.38
CA ASP A 359 19.32 27.07 -24.79
C ASP A 359 17.81 27.21 -24.48
N THR A 360 17.46 28.23 -23.67
CA THR A 360 16.08 28.46 -23.25
C THR A 360 15.18 28.90 -24.38
N ASP A 361 15.70 29.67 -25.36
CA ASP A 361 14.93 30.13 -26.50
C ASP A 361 14.66 28.99 -27.48
N GLU A 362 15.67 28.16 -27.77
CA GLU A 362 15.47 26.94 -28.54
C GLU A 362 14.50 25.99 -27.87
N TYR A 363 14.59 25.82 -26.51
CA TYR A 363 13.65 25.01 -25.77
C TYR A 363 12.23 25.56 -25.93
N MET A 364 12.02 26.87 -25.81
CA MET A 364 10.70 27.49 -25.96
C MET A 364 10.16 27.40 -27.38
N ALA A 365 11.01 27.27 -28.36
CA ALA A 365 10.64 27.03 -29.77
C ALA A 365 10.36 25.55 -30.07
N SER A 366 10.69 24.63 -29.17
CA SER A 366 10.57 23.20 -29.38
C SER A 366 9.17 22.67 -29.04
N GLN A 367 8.89 21.45 -29.52
CA GLN A 367 7.65 20.70 -29.16
C GLN A 367 7.53 20.34 -27.67
N TRP A 368 8.60 20.46 -26.88
CA TRP A 368 8.62 20.19 -25.44
C TRP A 368 8.39 21.44 -24.58
N ALA A 369 8.24 22.60 -25.19
CA ALA A 369 8.04 23.88 -24.50
C ALA A 369 6.91 23.82 -23.47
N THR A 370 7.09 24.50 -22.35
CA THR A 370 6.09 24.68 -21.30
C THR A 370 5.39 26.04 -21.46
N ARG A 371 4.16 26.17 -20.89
CA ARG A 371 3.44 27.48 -20.92
C ARG A 371 4.21 28.58 -20.22
N LYS A 372 4.97 28.25 -19.19
CA LYS A 372 5.81 29.20 -18.46
C LYS A 372 7.27 29.02 -18.91
N ARG A 373 7.92 30.15 -19.27
CA ARG A 373 9.35 30.14 -19.59
C ARG A 373 10.16 29.72 -18.36
N PRO A 374 11.03 28.69 -18.46
CA PRO A 374 11.86 28.26 -17.33
C PRO A 374 13.01 29.26 -17.11
N GLU A 375 13.45 29.38 -15.86
CA GLU A 375 14.64 30.15 -15.48
C GLU A 375 15.94 29.46 -15.94
N GLY A 376 15.87 28.13 -16.17
CA GLY A 376 16.97 27.31 -16.63
C GLY A 376 16.58 25.83 -16.72
N TYR A 377 17.57 24.97 -16.91
CA TYR A 377 17.38 23.53 -16.96
C TYR A 377 16.94 22.97 -15.60
N ASN A 378 15.96 22.06 -15.63
CA ASN A 378 15.47 21.34 -14.45
C ASN A 378 15.52 19.82 -14.67
N ALA A 379 16.40 19.13 -13.96
CA ALA A 379 16.62 17.69 -14.03
C ALA A 379 15.36 16.82 -13.71
N ARG A 380 14.40 17.37 -12.96
CA ARG A 380 13.12 16.70 -12.61
C ARG A 380 12.05 16.87 -13.69
N ASN A 381 12.24 17.82 -14.59
CA ASN A 381 11.28 18.08 -15.67
C ASN A 381 11.59 17.16 -16.85
N TRP A 382 10.73 16.16 -17.11
CA TRP A 382 10.89 15.22 -18.21
C TRP A 382 11.00 15.91 -19.59
N ARG A 383 10.35 17.05 -19.78
CA ARG A 383 10.40 17.82 -21.05
C ARG A 383 11.76 18.44 -21.27
N HIS A 384 12.40 18.95 -20.22
CA HIS A 384 13.78 19.43 -20.29
C HIS A 384 14.73 18.30 -20.64
N THR A 385 14.57 17.14 -19.98
CA THR A 385 15.36 15.95 -20.31
C THR A 385 15.14 15.47 -21.74
N ALA A 386 13.88 15.46 -22.21
CA ALA A 386 13.55 15.08 -23.59
C ALA A 386 14.20 16.01 -24.61
N PHE A 387 14.17 17.32 -24.38
CA PHE A 387 14.84 18.30 -25.23
C PHE A 387 16.36 18.09 -25.29
N MET A 388 17.00 17.87 -24.13
CA MET A 388 18.43 17.59 -24.07
C MET A 388 18.81 16.32 -24.81
N LEU A 389 18.07 15.23 -24.60
CA LEU A 389 18.29 13.97 -25.30
C LEU A 389 18.11 14.14 -26.81
N TYR A 390 17.10 14.87 -27.25
CA TYR A 390 16.92 15.16 -28.67
C TYR A 390 18.08 15.92 -29.26
N LYS A 391 18.62 16.93 -28.58
CA LYS A 391 19.81 17.68 -29.02
C LYS A 391 21.06 16.82 -29.09
N LEU A 392 21.23 15.86 -28.15
CA LEU A 392 22.42 15.03 -28.05
C LEU A 392 22.40 13.83 -29.02
N ILE A 393 21.24 13.18 -29.17
CA ILE A 393 21.14 11.90 -29.88
C ILE A 393 20.09 11.89 -31.00
N GLY A 394 19.41 13.02 -31.25
CA GLY A 394 18.45 13.20 -32.36
C GLY A 394 17.09 12.54 -32.13
N TRP A 395 16.83 11.90 -30.99
CA TRP A 395 15.56 11.27 -30.66
C TRP A 395 15.31 11.24 -29.15
N VAL A 396 14.10 10.86 -28.72
CA VAL A 396 13.70 10.82 -27.32
C VAL A 396 13.08 9.45 -27.01
N PRO A 397 13.48 8.78 -25.93
CA PRO A 397 12.85 7.52 -25.49
C PRO A 397 11.40 7.75 -25.04
N MET A 398 10.60 6.67 -24.96
CA MET A 398 9.20 6.74 -24.52
C MET A 398 9.03 7.36 -23.13
N ASN A 399 10.03 7.19 -22.27
CA ASN A 399 10.09 7.84 -20.96
C ASN A 399 11.55 8.17 -20.61
N THR A 400 11.74 9.01 -19.60
CA THR A 400 13.06 9.42 -19.10
C THR A 400 13.28 8.98 -17.66
N ASN A 401 12.72 7.82 -17.29
CA ASN A 401 12.96 7.23 -15.97
C ASN A 401 14.40 6.71 -15.84
N GLU A 402 14.82 6.42 -14.62
CA GLU A 402 16.19 6.00 -14.33
C GLU A 402 16.59 4.74 -15.10
N ARG A 403 15.70 3.73 -15.17
CA ARG A 403 15.97 2.49 -15.90
C ARG A 403 16.25 2.76 -17.38
N THR A 404 15.41 3.55 -18.02
CA THR A 404 15.58 3.93 -19.44
C THR A 404 16.87 4.69 -19.66
N LEU A 405 17.24 5.61 -18.74
CA LEU A 405 18.49 6.36 -18.84
C LEU A 405 19.70 5.45 -18.65
N ARG A 406 19.69 4.49 -17.71
CA ARG A 406 20.74 3.48 -17.53
C ARG A 406 20.86 2.56 -18.74
N ASP A 407 19.72 2.16 -19.32
CA ASP A 407 19.73 1.38 -20.56
C ASP A 407 20.33 2.17 -21.72
N LEU A 408 20.16 3.48 -21.79
CA LEU A 408 20.83 4.37 -22.75
C LEU A 408 22.34 4.47 -22.53
N ASP A 409 22.77 4.51 -21.27
CA ASP A 409 24.19 4.67 -20.90
C ASP A 409 24.99 3.37 -21.07
N GLN A 410 24.39 2.20 -20.78
CA GLN A 410 25.04 0.90 -20.81
C GLN A 410 25.10 0.22 -22.19
N THR A 411 25.04 0.87 -23.22
CA THR A 411 24.82 0.45 -24.59
C THR A 411 25.67 -0.72 -25.12
N GLY A 412 24.98 -1.63 -25.62
CA GLY A 412 25.33 -2.90 -26.28
C GLY A 412 24.11 -3.80 -26.34
N ARG A 413 23.07 -3.50 -25.56
CA ARG A 413 21.82 -4.24 -25.56
C ARG A 413 20.88 -3.74 -26.64
N ASP A 414 20.09 -4.65 -27.21
CA ASP A 414 19.05 -4.32 -28.18
C ASP A 414 18.10 -3.25 -27.61
N GLN A 415 18.19 -2.04 -28.11
CA GLN A 415 17.38 -0.90 -27.65
C GLN A 415 15.90 -1.05 -27.95
N SER A 416 15.46 -2.19 -28.52
CA SER A 416 14.06 -2.46 -28.81
C SER A 416 13.15 -2.38 -27.58
N ALA A 417 13.65 -2.71 -26.40
CA ALA A 417 12.94 -2.59 -25.14
C ALA A 417 12.74 -1.13 -24.68
N ILE A 418 13.63 -0.22 -25.08
CA ILE A 418 13.57 1.21 -24.72
C ILE A 418 12.50 1.95 -25.54
N PHE A 419 12.26 1.49 -26.76
CA PHE A 419 11.42 2.19 -27.73
C PHE A 419 9.96 1.74 -27.72
N GLY A 420 9.64 0.62 -27.09
CA GLY A 420 8.29 0.03 -27.17
C GLY A 420 7.95 -0.44 -28.60
N TYR A 421 6.78 -1.04 -28.76
CA TYR A 421 6.36 -1.70 -30.02
C TYR A 421 6.35 -0.78 -31.26
N LYS A 422 6.05 0.51 -31.09
CA LYS A 422 6.07 1.48 -32.21
C LYS A 422 7.47 1.97 -32.57
N ALA A 423 8.40 1.91 -31.64
CA ALA A 423 9.76 2.38 -31.88
C ALA A 423 10.68 1.34 -32.54
N LYS A 424 10.28 0.06 -32.62
CA LYS A 424 10.99 -0.96 -33.41
C LYS A 424 11.25 -0.52 -34.86
N ASN A 425 10.35 0.25 -35.46
CA ASN A 425 10.50 0.76 -36.82
C ASN A 425 11.41 2.01 -36.90
N TYR A 426 11.48 2.79 -35.83
CA TYR A 426 12.31 3.99 -35.77
C TYR A 426 13.78 3.63 -35.54
N ALA A 427 14.04 2.64 -34.68
CA ALA A 427 15.39 2.18 -34.36
C ALA A 427 16.03 1.37 -35.48
N ARG A 428 15.26 0.75 -36.40
CA ARG A 428 15.78 -0.09 -37.47
C ARG A 428 16.69 0.63 -38.47
N GLY A 429 16.60 1.95 -38.61
CA GLY A 429 17.38 2.74 -39.55
C GLY A 429 18.45 3.63 -38.94
N HIS A 430 18.58 3.70 -37.60
CA HIS A 430 19.51 4.63 -36.98
C HIS A 430 20.93 4.05 -36.92
N PRO A 431 21.98 4.74 -37.43
CA PRO A 431 23.35 4.25 -37.47
C PRO A 431 23.95 3.94 -36.08
N ASP A 432 23.47 4.62 -35.03
CA ASP A 432 24.00 4.48 -33.66
C ASP A 432 23.35 3.39 -32.82
N ARG A 433 22.54 2.50 -33.44
CA ARG A 433 21.81 1.43 -32.76
C ARG A 433 22.68 0.50 -31.89
N LYS A 434 23.98 0.45 -32.16
CA LYS A 434 24.97 -0.38 -31.45
C LYS A 434 26.08 0.44 -30.80
N ALA A 435 26.07 1.78 -30.93
CA ALA A 435 27.11 2.61 -30.32
C ALA A 435 26.84 2.80 -28.82
N LYS A 436 27.89 2.76 -28.03
CA LYS A 436 27.83 3.15 -26.61
C LYS A 436 27.54 4.65 -26.56
N LEU A 437 26.39 5.04 -26.03
CA LEU A 437 26.04 6.43 -25.80
C LEU A 437 26.71 6.92 -24.51
N ASN A 438 28.01 6.98 -24.51
CA ASN A 438 28.78 7.45 -23.34
C ASN A 438 28.68 8.97 -23.24
N TYR A 439 27.46 9.48 -23.07
CA TYR A 439 27.24 10.91 -22.86
C TYR A 439 27.35 11.25 -21.38
N PRO A 440 28.33 12.04 -20.94
CA PRO A 440 28.49 12.47 -19.56
C PRO A 440 27.22 13.07 -18.96
N TYR A 441 26.42 13.75 -19.78
CA TYR A 441 25.12 14.28 -19.39
C TYR A 441 24.15 13.21 -18.83
N ILE A 442 24.09 12.02 -19.43
CA ILE A 442 23.14 10.97 -19.00
C ILE A 442 23.54 10.48 -17.61
N GLN A 443 24.83 10.20 -17.41
CA GLN A 443 25.34 9.77 -16.11
C GLN A 443 25.17 10.86 -15.04
N ALA A 444 25.52 12.11 -15.36
CA ALA A 444 25.34 13.24 -14.45
C ALA A 444 23.84 13.46 -14.07
N LEU A 445 22.92 13.26 -15.03
CA LEU A 445 21.49 13.33 -14.78
C LEU A 445 21.02 12.21 -13.84
N ILE A 446 21.49 10.97 -14.03
CA ILE A 446 21.23 9.84 -13.15
C ILE A 446 21.73 10.16 -11.74
N ASP A 447 22.98 10.62 -11.63
CA ASP A 447 23.62 10.91 -10.33
C ASP A 447 22.89 12.00 -9.54
N VAL A 448 22.44 13.08 -10.21
CA VAL A 448 21.63 14.12 -9.56
C VAL A 448 20.31 13.56 -9.07
N ARG A 449 19.62 12.78 -9.90
CA ARG A 449 18.33 12.21 -9.52
C ARG A 449 18.45 11.23 -8.35
N MET A 450 19.47 10.39 -8.36
CA MET A 450 19.75 9.45 -7.27
C MET A 450 20.16 10.17 -5.98
N ALA A 451 21.12 11.10 -6.06
CA ALA A 451 21.55 11.87 -4.88
C ALA A 451 20.40 12.66 -4.27
N GLN A 452 19.61 13.35 -5.10
CA GLN A 452 18.46 14.13 -4.62
C GLN A 452 17.37 13.23 -4.02
N ARG A 453 17.09 12.06 -4.63
CA ARG A 453 16.12 11.09 -4.11
C ARG A 453 16.57 10.53 -2.76
N ALA A 454 17.83 10.13 -2.64
CA ALA A 454 18.39 9.65 -1.38
C ALA A 454 18.27 10.71 -0.28
N TYR A 455 18.65 11.96 -0.57
CA TYR A 455 18.51 13.07 0.38
C TYR A 455 17.07 13.36 0.77
N ASP A 456 16.16 13.43 -0.23
CA ASP A 456 14.73 13.72 0.03
C ASP A 456 14.07 12.61 0.88
N VAL A 457 14.42 11.34 0.65
CA VAL A 457 13.81 10.18 1.33
C VAL A 457 14.45 9.93 2.70
N LEU A 458 15.79 9.89 2.76
CA LEU A 458 16.51 9.44 3.96
C LEU A 458 16.76 10.56 4.98
N VAL A 459 16.72 11.83 4.55
CA VAL A 459 16.96 12.97 5.43
C VAL A 459 15.71 13.82 5.60
N LYS A 460 15.29 14.52 4.54
CA LYS A 460 14.19 15.47 4.63
C LYS A 460 12.88 14.85 5.09
N ARG A 461 12.54 13.67 4.52
CA ARG A 461 11.30 13.00 4.86
C ARG A 461 11.33 12.46 6.27
N ILE A 462 12.43 11.84 6.69
CA ILE A 462 12.59 11.28 8.03
C ILE A 462 12.50 12.39 9.07
N TRP A 463 13.24 13.52 8.91
CA TRP A 463 13.14 14.66 9.82
C TRP A 463 11.72 15.22 9.97
N LYS A 464 10.97 15.25 8.86
CA LYS A 464 9.59 15.73 8.88
C LYS A 464 8.66 14.78 9.63
N ASP A 465 8.92 13.47 9.54
CA ASP A 465 8.03 12.42 10.02
C ASP A 465 8.38 11.96 11.46
N ILE A 466 9.48 12.46 12.06
CA ILE A 466 9.77 12.26 13.50
C ILE A 466 8.67 12.93 14.32
N ASP A 467 8.02 12.16 15.19
CA ASP A 467 7.00 12.69 16.09
C ASP A 467 7.63 13.65 17.11
N PRO A 468 7.12 14.90 17.23
CA PRO A 468 7.69 15.88 18.13
C PRO A 468 7.45 15.58 19.61
N VAL A 469 6.54 14.64 19.93
CA VAL A 469 6.17 14.30 21.32
C VAL A 469 7.13 13.27 21.90
N ASP A 470 7.46 12.21 21.16
CA ASP A 470 8.29 11.11 21.66
C ASP A 470 9.59 10.87 20.87
N GLY A 471 9.81 11.61 19.78
CA GLY A 471 11.03 11.53 18.98
C GLY A 471 11.16 10.23 18.16
N ARG A 472 10.09 9.46 18.00
CA ARG A 472 10.05 8.20 17.24
C ARG A 472 9.44 8.42 15.85
N LEU A 473 9.59 7.42 14.98
CA LEU A 473 8.90 7.33 13.70
C LEU A 473 7.68 6.41 13.82
N HIS A 474 6.53 6.91 13.44
CA HIS A 474 5.26 6.18 13.45
C HIS A 474 4.78 5.94 12.02
N THR A 475 5.30 4.88 11.40
CA THR A 475 4.85 4.49 10.05
C THR A 475 3.42 3.95 10.08
N THR A 476 2.66 4.16 9.02
CA THR A 476 1.34 3.55 8.84
C THR A 476 1.47 2.25 8.06
N PHE A 477 1.08 1.13 8.65
CA PHE A 477 0.97 -0.15 7.96
C PHE A 477 -0.41 -0.33 7.33
N ASN A 478 -0.44 -0.74 6.06
CA ASN A 478 -1.68 -0.96 5.31
C ASN A 478 -1.84 -2.44 4.98
N LEU A 479 -2.94 -3.04 5.45
CA LEU A 479 -3.29 -4.44 5.22
C LEU A 479 -3.88 -4.69 3.83
N GLN A 480 -4.52 -3.67 3.24
CA GLN A 480 -5.28 -3.74 2.00
C GLN A 480 -4.54 -3.22 0.76
N ALA A 481 -3.31 -2.77 0.92
CA ALA A 481 -2.62 -2.06 -0.16
C ALA A 481 -1.98 -2.98 -1.21
N THR A 482 -2.02 -4.28 -1.01
CA THR A 482 -1.46 -5.26 -1.95
C THR A 482 -2.44 -6.40 -2.22
N GLU A 483 -2.43 -6.92 -3.44
CA GLU A 483 -3.28 -8.03 -3.86
C GLU A 483 -2.83 -9.38 -3.29
N THR A 484 -1.61 -9.45 -2.76
CA THR A 484 -1.02 -10.68 -2.20
C THR A 484 -1.15 -10.78 -0.67
N GLY A 485 -1.62 -9.72 0.00
CA GLY A 485 -1.67 -9.65 1.46
C GLY A 485 -0.35 -9.21 2.12
N ARG A 486 0.70 -8.92 1.33
CA ARG A 486 1.88 -8.26 1.89
C ARG A 486 1.50 -6.92 2.48
N LEU A 487 2.06 -6.60 3.63
CA LEU A 487 1.93 -5.27 4.21
C LEU A 487 2.61 -4.23 3.32
N SER A 488 2.07 -3.05 3.30
CA SER A 488 2.81 -1.87 2.84
C SER A 488 2.91 -0.85 3.95
N SER A 489 3.96 -0.05 3.96
CA SER A 489 4.12 1.03 4.91
C SER A 489 4.15 2.39 4.22
N THR A 490 3.58 3.39 4.89
CA THR A 490 3.52 4.78 4.40
C THR A 490 3.74 5.75 5.55
N ASN A 491 4.19 6.94 5.26
CA ASN A 491 4.37 8.07 6.18
C ASN A 491 5.24 7.76 7.42
N PRO A 492 6.52 7.39 7.26
CA PRO A 492 7.28 7.11 6.03
C PRO A 492 7.19 5.63 5.59
N ASN A 493 7.61 5.32 4.34
CA ASN A 493 7.73 3.94 3.91
C ASN A 493 9.07 3.35 4.39
N LEU A 494 9.04 2.63 5.51
CA LEU A 494 10.22 2.02 6.12
C LEU A 494 10.59 0.66 5.51
N GLN A 495 9.64 -0.01 4.84
CA GLN A 495 9.90 -1.30 4.18
C GLN A 495 10.79 -1.16 2.94
N ASN A 496 10.94 0.06 2.41
CA ASN A 496 11.79 0.37 1.26
C ASN A 496 13.15 0.97 1.64
N LEU A 497 13.53 0.97 2.92
CA LEU A 497 14.89 1.35 3.30
C LEU A 497 15.89 0.35 2.67
N PRO A 498 16.95 0.84 1.98
CA PRO A 498 17.90 -0.01 1.30
C PRO A 498 18.48 -1.07 2.23
N VAL A 499 18.59 -2.30 1.72
CA VAL A 499 19.31 -3.37 2.42
C VAL A 499 20.79 -3.01 2.41
N PRO A 500 21.52 -3.15 3.54
CA PRO A 500 22.94 -2.87 3.60
C PRO A 500 23.74 -3.72 2.59
N GLU A 501 24.64 -3.09 1.85
CA GLU A 501 25.66 -3.79 1.08
C GLU A 501 26.82 -4.17 1.99
N LYS A 502 27.57 -5.23 1.62
CA LYS A 502 28.66 -5.78 2.45
C LYS A 502 29.69 -4.74 2.89
N ASP A 503 29.99 -3.80 2.00
CA ASP A 503 31.04 -2.80 2.17
C ASP A 503 30.43 -1.38 2.40
N ASP A 504 29.13 -1.28 2.72
CA ASP A 504 28.48 0.00 3.00
C ASP A 504 28.92 0.52 4.39
N PRO A 505 29.73 1.59 4.46
CA PRO A 505 30.22 2.11 5.73
C PRO A 505 29.11 2.81 6.55
N LYS A 506 28.00 3.22 5.90
CA LYS A 506 26.88 3.94 6.51
C LYS A 506 25.53 3.44 5.98
N PRO A 507 25.13 2.22 6.35
CA PRO A 507 23.86 1.66 5.90
C PRO A 507 22.69 2.57 6.25
N ALA A 508 21.81 2.85 5.28
CA ALA A 508 20.66 3.72 5.48
C ALA A 508 19.72 3.22 6.60
N ARG A 509 19.66 1.91 6.84
CA ARG A 509 18.88 1.32 7.96
C ARG A 509 19.40 1.72 9.34
N ASN A 510 20.63 2.27 9.46
CA ASN A 510 21.15 2.80 10.73
C ASN A 510 20.38 4.05 11.23
N ILE A 511 19.52 4.63 10.40
CA ILE A 511 18.52 5.62 10.83
C ILE A 511 17.66 5.05 11.98
N VAL A 512 17.39 3.75 11.94
CA VAL A 512 16.61 3.04 12.98
C VAL A 512 17.58 2.33 13.91
N GLY A 513 17.50 2.64 15.20
CA GLY A 513 18.31 2.04 16.24
C GLY A 513 17.49 1.66 17.47
N ALA A 514 18.17 1.29 18.54
CA ALA A 514 17.62 1.10 19.87
C ALA A 514 18.06 2.22 20.81
N PRO A 515 17.19 2.71 21.69
CA PRO A 515 17.60 3.66 22.74
C PRO A 515 18.61 3.01 23.70
N PRO A 516 19.35 3.81 24.51
CA PRO A 516 20.30 3.28 25.49
C PRO A 516 19.68 2.21 26.41
N GLY A 517 20.36 1.09 26.61
CA GLY A 517 19.89 -0.04 27.43
C GLY A 517 18.95 -1.00 26.71
N ARG A 518 18.65 -0.75 25.43
CA ARG A 518 17.81 -1.63 24.61
C ARG A 518 18.55 -2.12 23.35
N VAL A 519 18.00 -3.14 22.74
CA VAL A 519 18.50 -3.73 21.47
C VAL A 519 17.38 -3.86 20.48
N ILE A 520 17.75 -3.94 19.18
CA ILE A 520 16.88 -4.37 18.08
C ILE A 520 17.22 -5.81 17.74
N MET A 521 16.21 -6.59 17.48
CA MET A 521 16.29 -7.97 17.00
C MET A 521 15.52 -8.08 15.69
N GLU A 522 16.14 -8.65 14.64
CA GLU A 522 15.48 -9.02 13.38
C GLU A 522 15.46 -10.54 13.28
N ALA A 523 14.27 -11.12 13.22
CA ALA A 523 14.03 -12.56 13.03
C ALA A 523 13.41 -12.77 11.65
N ASP A 524 14.09 -13.52 10.78
CA ASP A 524 13.78 -13.66 9.34
C ASP A 524 13.63 -15.14 8.97
N TYR A 525 12.56 -15.51 8.27
CA TYR A 525 12.40 -16.88 7.80
C TYR A 525 13.40 -17.23 6.71
N SER A 526 14.16 -18.31 6.89
CA SER A 526 15.13 -18.77 5.91
C SER A 526 14.45 -19.36 4.67
N GLN A 527 14.51 -18.66 3.53
CA GLN A 527 14.00 -19.09 2.22
C GLN A 527 12.51 -19.51 2.24
N ILE A 528 11.65 -18.81 2.97
CA ILE A 528 10.25 -19.21 3.20
C ILE A 528 9.48 -19.51 1.90
N GLU A 529 9.61 -18.68 0.86
CA GLU A 529 8.85 -18.86 -0.38
C GLU A 529 9.27 -20.13 -1.14
N LEU A 530 10.55 -20.50 -1.13
CA LEU A 530 11.03 -21.74 -1.74
C LEU A 530 10.64 -22.97 -0.94
N ARG A 531 10.58 -22.87 0.39
CA ARG A 531 10.02 -23.94 1.27
C ARG A 531 8.53 -24.11 1.06
N LEU A 532 7.78 -23.01 0.87
CA LEU A 532 6.37 -23.06 0.50
C LEU A 532 6.16 -23.67 -0.88
N LEU A 533 7.00 -23.37 -1.85
CA LEU A 533 6.97 -24.04 -3.16
C LEU A 533 7.16 -25.57 -3.01
N ALA A 534 8.16 -26.00 -2.23
CA ALA A 534 8.39 -27.41 -1.95
C ALA A 534 7.17 -28.07 -1.28
N HIS A 535 6.61 -27.41 -0.27
CA HIS A 535 5.43 -27.89 0.47
C HIS A 535 4.18 -28.01 -0.41
N PHE A 536 3.84 -26.94 -1.18
CA PHE A 536 2.62 -26.91 -1.98
C PHE A 536 2.68 -27.83 -3.21
N SER A 537 3.86 -27.94 -3.84
CA SER A 537 4.06 -28.83 -4.98
C SER A 537 4.16 -30.30 -4.59
N GLY A 538 4.59 -30.58 -3.36
CA GLY A 538 4.93 -31.93 -2.93
C GLY A 538 6.13 -32.52 -3.66
N ASP A 539 7.00 -31.69 -4.24
CA ASP A 539 8.13 -32.13 -5.04
C ASP A 539 9.19 -32.83 -4.16
N GLU A 540 9.45 -34.09 -4.45
CA GLU A 540 10.34 -34.93 -3.63
C GLU A 540 11.81 -34.48 -3.66
N PHE A 541 12.28 -33.90 -4.76
CA PHE A 541 13.63 -33.32 -4.80
C PHE A 541 13.72 -32.11 -3.88
N LEU A 542 12.79 -31.15 -3.99
CA LEU A 542 12.77 -29.95 -3.15
C LEU A 542 12.59 -30.30 -1.67
N LEU A 543 11.64 -31.21 -1.36
CA LEU A 543 11.40 -31.66 0.00
C LEU A 543 12.63 -32.40 0.58
N GLY A 544 13.27 -33.26 -0.21
CA GLY A 544 14.48 -33.98 0.17
C GLY A 544 15.64 -33.05 0.51
N VAL A 545 15.85 -32.00 -0.31
CA VAL A 545 16.89 -30.99 -0.03
C VAL A 545 16.70 -30.36 1.36
N TYR A 546 15.49 -29.96 1.70
CA TYR A 546 15.21 -29.30 2.96
C TYR A 546 15.17 -30.29 4.16
N ARG A 547 14.68 -31.51 3.99
CA ARG A 547 14.71 -32.55 5.05
C ARG A 547 16.15 -32.92 5.43
N ASP A 548 17.04 -32.99 4.44
CA ASP A 548 18.43 -33.34 4.64
C ASP A 548 19.30 -32.15 5.09
N GLY A 549 18.71 -30.95 5.27
CA GLY A 549 19.42 -29.73 5.65
C GLY A 549 20.38 -29.22 4.59
N ARG A 550 20.18 -29.59 3.30
CA ARG A 550 21.03 -29.17 2.18
C ARG A 550 20.62 -27.79 1.66
N ASP A 551 21.57 -27.10 1.02
CA ASP A 551 21.29 -25.80 0.40
C ASP A 551 20.73 -25.95 -1.02
N LEU A 552 19.50 -25.51 -1.25
CA LEU A 552 18.83 -25.62 -2.54
C LEU A 552 19.61 -24.94 -3.69
N HIS A 553 20.24 -23.79 -3.40
CA HIS A 553 21.01 -23.09 -4.44
C HIS A 553 22.25 -23.89 -4.87
N THR A 554 22.88 -24.57 -3.92
CA THR A 554 23.99 -25.51 -4.18
C THR A 554 23.51 -26.72 -4.97
N GLU A 555 22.43 -27.35 -4.55
CA GLU A 555 21.88 -28.55 -5.24
C GLU A 555 21.46 -28.24 -6.70
N VAL A 556 20.86 -27.09 -6.93
CA VAL A 556 20.53 -26.63 -8.28
C VAL A 556 21.79 -26.28 -9.09
N SER A 557 22.82 -25.70 -8.47
CA SER A 557 24.10 -25.47 -9.13
C SER A 557 24.76 -26.77 -9.59
N ILE A 558 24.71 -27.79 -8.74
CA ILE A 558 25.20 -29.15 -9.09
C ILE A 558 24.39 -29.74 -10.24
N ALA A 559 23.08 -29.56 -10.21
CA ALA A 559 22.21 -30.07 -11.28
C ALA A 559 22.48 -29.43 -12.65
N ILE A 560 22.83 -28.14 -12.67
CA ILE A 560 23.05 -27.39 -13.92
C ILE A 560 24.51 -27.55 -14.41
N TRP A 561 25.49 -27.45 -13.53
CA TRP A 561 26.91 -27.37 -13.92
C TRP A 561 27.81 -28.49 -13.37
N GLY A 562 27.26 -29.41 -12.57
CA GLY A 562 28.03 -30.45 -11.88
C GLY A 562 28.67 -29.96 -10.57
N PRO A 563 29.36 -30.85 -9.83
CA PRO A 563 29.86 -30.57 -8.48
C PRO A 563 31.03 -29.55 -8.41
N GLY A 564 31.62 -29.19 -9.56
CA GLY A 564 32.70 -28.21 -9.64
C GLY A 564 32.27 -26.78 -9.92
N PHE A 565 31.03 -26.43 -9.67
CA PHE A 565 30.49 -25.09 -9.94
C PHE A 565 31.19 -23.98 -9.14
N THR A 566 31.22 -22.78 -9.72
CA THR A 566 31.82 -21.57 -9.14
C THR A 566 30.82 -20.82 -8.26
N ASN A 567 31.32 -19.92 -7.39
CA ASN A 567 30.44 -19.03 -6.61
C ASN A 567 29.54 -18.15 -7.51
N TYR A 568 30.06 -17.72 -8.66
CA TYR A 568 29.27 -16.97 -9.67
C TYR A 568 28.09 -17.80 -10.20
N GLN A 569 28.31 -19.09 -10.49
CA GLN A 569 27.25 -20.00 -10.91
C GLN A 569 26.24 -20.24 -9.80
N ARG A 570 26.67 -20.30 -8.52
CA ARG A 570 25.73 -20.39 -7.39
C ARG A 570 24.84 -19.15 -7.26
N VAL A 571 25.36 -17.94 -7.53
CA VAL A 571 24.55 -16.72 -7.57
C VAL A 571 23.50 -16.78 -8.69
N ARG A 572 23.90 -17.30 -9.88
CA ARG A 572 22.95 -17.54 -10.97
C ARG A 572 21.88 -18.57 -10.60
N ALA A 573 22.25 -19.70 -9.98
CA ALA A 573 21.29 -20.69 -9.50
C ALA A 573 20.29 -20.11 -8.50
N LYS A 574 20.74 -19.22 -7.61
CA LYS A 574 19.86 -18.49 -6.68
C LYS A 574 18.81 -17.70 -7.43
N ALA A 575 19.21 -16.94 -8.45
CA ALA A 575 18.27 -16.15 -9.25
C ALA A 575 17.34 -17.02 -10.13
N VAL A 576 17.82 -18.17 -10.61
CA VAL A 576 16.97 -19.15 -11.31
C VAL A 576 15.92 -19.73 -10.37
N ASN A 577 16.29 -20.12 -9.14
CA ASN A 577 15.36 -20.64 -8.15
C ASN A 577 14.22 -19.64 -7.85
N PHE A 578 14.57 -18.40 -7.54
CA PHE A 578 13.57 -17.36 -7.30
C PHE A 578 12.84 -16.97 -8.60
N GLY A 579 13.57 -16.91 -9.73
CA GLY A 579 12.97 -16.58 -11.02
C GLY A 579 11.87 -17.56 -11.40
N ILE A 580 12.07 -18.85 -11.24
CA ILE A 580 11.07 -19.89 -11.53
C ILE A 580 9.90 -19.81 -10.55
N ALA A 581 10.19 -19.66 -9.25
CA ALA A 581 9.14 -19.49 -8.24
C ALA A 581 8.25 -18.26 -8.53
N TYR A 582 8.83 -17.20 -9.09
CA TYR A 582 8.10 -15.99 -9.50
C TYR A 582 7.57 -16.00 -10.93
N GLY A 583 7.67 -17.14 -11.64
CA GLY A 583 7.16 -17.29 -13.01
C GLY A 583 7.97 -16.53 -14.06
N ARG A 584 9.22 -16.14 -13.79
CA ARG A 584 10.07 -15.43 -14.76
C ARG A 584 10.47 -16.36 -15.91
N GLY A 585 10.38 -15.85 -17.13
CA GLY A 585 10.88 -16.54 -18.33
C GLY A 585 12.39 -16.38 -18.55
N ALA A 586 12.96 -17.18 -19.46
CA ALA A 586 14.37 -17.17 -19.83
C ALA A 586 14.87 -15.77 -20.21
N GLY A 587 14.14 -15.01 -21.00
CA GLY A 587 14.54 -13.66 -21.41
C GLY A 587 14.75 -12.69 -20.22
N SER A 588 14.00 -12.85 -19.12
CA SER A 588 14.19 -12.05 -17.89
C SER A 588 15.45 -12.46 -17.13
N ILE A 589 15.74 -13.76 -17.07
CA ILE A 589 16.97 -14.32 -16.45
C ILE A 589 18.20 -13.92 -17.29
N ALA A 590 18.12 -14.08 -18.61
CA ALA A 590 19.15 -13.70 -19.55
C ALA A 590 19.54 -12.22 -19.41
N ALA A 591 18.54 -11.34 -19.30
CA ALA A 591 18.75 -9.90 -19.14
C ALA A 591 19.41 -9.51 -17.81
N GLU A 592 19.18 -10.28 -16.73
CA GLU A 592 19.77 -10.01 -15.42
C GLU A 592 21.25 -10.36 -15.37
N PHE A 593 21.64 -11.46 -16.03
CA PHE A 593 23.02 -11.97 -15.99
C PHE A 593 23.86 -11.64 -17.23
N ASP A 594 23.28 -10.94 -18.18
CA ASP A 594 23.92 -10.60 -19.45
C ASP A 594 24.42 -11.87 -20.19
N ILE A 595 23.57 -12.89 -20.27
CA ILE A 595 23.82 -14.17 -20.93
C ILE A 595 22.86 -14.36 -22.12
N PRO A 596 23.18 -15.25 -23.06
CA PRO A 596 22.27 -15.65 -24.12
C PRO A 596 20.94 -16.20 -23.55
N GLU A 597 19.82 -15.93 -24.23
CA GLU A 597 18.51 -16.42 -23.81
C GLU A 597 18.44 -17.97 -23.87
N GLU A 598 19.18 -18.58 -24.79
CA GLU A 598 19.32 -20.02 -24.90
C GLU A 598 19.94 -20.63 -23.64
N GLU A 599 21.04 -20.02 -23.12
CA GLU A 599 21.69 -20.46 -21.87
C GLU A 599 20.74 -20.33 -20.66
N ALA A 600 20.00 -19.24 -20.59
CA ALA A 600 19.02 -19.02 -19.53
C ALA A 600 17.86 -20.05 -19.61
N GLU A 601 17.44 -20.42 -20.82
CA GLU A 601 16.41 -21.44 -21.01
C GLU A 601 16.94 -22.83 -20.64
N GLU A 602 18.19 -23.18 -20.99
CA GLU A 602 18.82 -24.43 -20.57
C GLU A 602 18.88 -24.55 -19.03
N MET A 603 19.26 -23.48 -18.34
CA MET A 603 19.24 -23.44 -16.87
C MET A 603 17.84 -23.65 -16.30
N ARG A 604 16.85 -23.02 -16.92
CA ARG A 604 15.43 -23.16 -16.53
C ARG A 604 14.92 -24.59 -16.76
N GLN A 605 15.23 -25.18 -17.89
CA GLN A 605 14.82 -26.55 -18.22
C GLN A 605 15.51 -27.59 -17.32
N ALA A 606 16.78 -27.41 -16.99
CA ALA A 606 17.48 -28.27 -16.05
C ALA A 606 16.82 -28.24 -14.65
N TRP A 607 16.39 -27.07 -14.20
CA TRP A 607 15.62 -26.94 -12.96
C TRP A 607 14.28 -27.65 -13.01
N LEU A 608 13.49 -27.41 -14.08
CA LEU A 608 12.15 -27.99 -14.24
C LEU A 608 12.20 -29.52 -14.36
N ALA A 609 13.23 -30.06 -15.03
CA ALA A 609 13.47 -31.49 -15.12
C ALA A 609 13.83 -32.12 -13.76
N ARG A 610 14.51 -31.36 -12.90
CA ARG A 610 14.90 -31.82 -11.56
C ARG A 610 13.77 -31.79 -10.55
N ALA A 611 12.80 -30.86 -10.72
CA ALA A 611 11.65 -30.66 -9.84
C ALA A 611 10.32 -30.78 -10.63
N PRO A 612 9.98 -31.97 -11.14
CA PRO A 612 8.85 -32.14 -12.06
C PRO A 612 7.47 -31.92 -11.41
N GLN A 613 7.30 -32.23 -10.12
CA GLN A 613 6.04 -31.96 -9.43
C GLN A 613 5.85 -30.45 -9.24
N ALA A 614 6.93 -29.72 -8.92
CA ALA A 614 6.88 -28.26 -8.81
C ALA A 614 6.57 -27.63 -10.18
N ALA A 615 7.18 -28.13 -11.26
CA ALA A 615 6.88 -27.68 -12.61
C ALA A 615 5.40 -27.86 -12.97
N ALA A 616 4.85 -29.05 -12.71
CA ALA A 616 3.45 -29.36 -12.99
C ALA A 616 2.48 -28.53 -12.12
N TRP A 617 2.85 -28.26 -10.87
CA TRP A 617 2.05 -27.41 -9.96
C TRP A 617 2.04 -25.96 -10.44
N LEU A 618 3.19 -25.41 -10.82
CA LEU A 618 3.30 -24.05 -11.39
C LEU A 618 2.50 -23.92 -12.69
N ASP A 619 2.52 -24.94 -13.58
CA ASP A 619 1.75 -24.91 -14.81
C ASP A 619 0.24 -24.85 -14.56
N LYS A 620 -0.26 -25.55 -13.54
CA LYS A 620 -1.68 -25.46 -13.13
C LYS A 620 -2.04 -24.04 -12.68
N LEU A 621 -1.16 -23.39 -11.94
CA LEU A 621 -1.35 -21.99 -11.51
C LEU A 621 -1.30 -21.04 -12.69
N HIS A 622 -0.38 -21.24 -13.62
CA HIS A 622 -0.27 -20.44 -14.82
C HIS A 622 -1.55 -20.47 -15.69
N GLN A 623 -2.34 -21.54 -15.61
CA GLN A 623 -3.61 -21.65 -16.33
C GLN A 623 -4.78 -20.98 -15.58
N ALA A 624 -4.66 -20.67 -14.30
CA ALA A 624 -5.76 -20.15 -13.50
C ALA A 624 -6.38 -18.85 -14.06
N PRO A 625 -5.61 -17.83 -14.48
CA PRO A 625 -6.17 -16.60 -15.05
C PRO A 625 -7.02 -16.84 -16.31
N PHE A 626 -6.63 -17.83 -17.12
CA PHE A 626 -7.24 -18.11 -18.43
C PHE A 626 -8.46 -19.02 -18.35
N THR A 627 -8.63 -19.68 -17.21
CA THR A 627 -9.77 -20.57 -16.94
C THR A 627 -10.80 -19.97 -16.00
N GLY A 628 -10.63 -18.70 -15.61
CA GLY A 628 -11.50 -17.99 -14.65
C GLY A 628 -11.41 -18.55 -13.22
N ARG A 629 -10.37 -19.30 -12.90
CA ARG A 629 -10.17 -19.88 -11.57
C ARG A 629 -9.55 -18.86 -10.62
N THR A 630 -10.13 -18.78 -9.42
CA THR A 630 -9.54 -18.05 -8.29
C THR A 630 -8.44 -18.90 -7.64
N VAL A 631 -7.29 -18.31 -7.38
CA VAL A 631 -6.24 -18.94 -6.56
C VAL A 631 -6.47 -18.57 -5.11
N VAL A 632 -6.37 -19.55 -4.21
CA VAL A 632 -6.69 -19.38 -2.77
C VAL A 632 -5.49 -19.79 -1.93
N SER A 633 -5.12 -18.96 -0.96
CA SER A 633 -4.06 -19.28 0.03
C SER A 633 -4.61 -20.12 1.21
N PRO A 634 -3.75 -20.79 2.00
CA PRO A 634 -4.16 -21.51 3.22
C PRO A 634 -4.92 -20.66 4.23
N PHE A 635 -4.64 -19.36 4.31
CA PHE A 635 -5.36 -18.44 5.19
C PHE A 635 -6.72 -18.01 4.65
N GLY A 636 -7.04 -18.35 3.38
CA GLY A 636 -8.32 -18.04 2.76
C GLY A 636 -8.28 -16.79 1.86
N ARG A 637 -7.13 -16.13 1.70
CA ARG A 637 -7.00 -15.03 0.74
C ARG A 637 -7.23 -15.54 -0.67
N ARG A 638 -7.86 -14.72 -1.47
CA ARG A 638 -8.23 -15.05 -2.84
C ARG A 638 -7.51 -14.13 -3.80
N ARG A 639 -7.05 -14.69 -4.93
CA ARG A 639 -6.57 -13.92 -6.07
C ARG A 639 -7.50 -14.18 -7.24
N ARG A 640 -8.24 -13.15 -7.61
CA ARG A 640 -9.11 -13.12 -8.78
C ARG A 640 -8.38 -12.43 -9.91
N PHE A 641 -8.66 -12.86 -11.11
CA PHE A 641 -8.02 -12.30 -12.31
C PHE A 641 -9.11 -11.60 -13.13
N GLY A 642 -8.86 -10.33 -13.45
CA GLY A 642 -9.78 -9.54 -14.25
C GLY A 642 -9.74 -9.93 -15.73
N VAL A 643 -9.83 -8.94 -16.62
CA VAL A 643 -9.80 -9.20 -18.07
C VAL A 643 -8.39 -9.59 -18.51
N VAL A 644 -8.31 -10.73 -19.19
CA VAL A 644 -7.08 -11.22 -19.80
C VAL A 644 -6.91 -10.65 -21.19
N SER A 645 -5.75 -10.08 -21.48
CA SER A 645 -5.38 -9.55 -22.80
C SER A 645 -3.95 -9.98 -23.16
N ARG A 646 -3.56 -9.75 -24.42
CA ARG A 646 -2.18 -9.99 -24.84
C ARG A 646 -1.16 -9.12 -24.11
N GLU A 647 -1.57 -7.94 -23.63
CA GLU A 647 -0.71 -6.98 -22.95
C GLU A 647 -0.39 -7.40 -21.51
N ASN A 648 -1.36 -8.02 -20.80
CA ASN A 648 -1.21 -8.45 -19.40
C ASN A 648 -1.03 -9.96 -19.21
N TYR A 649 -0.96 -10.73 -20.31
CA TYR A 649 -0.88 -12.19 -20.29
C TYR A 649 0.24 -12.71 -19.38
N TYR A 650 1.46 -12.26 -19.60
CA TYR A 650 2.61 -12.71 -18.83
C TYR A 650 2.59 -12.21 -17.38
N GLU A 651 2.06 -11.03 -17.17
CA GLU A 651 1.91 -10.46 -15.82
C GLU A 651 0.94 -11.28 -14.98
N LEU A 652 -0.26 -11.59 -15.49
CA LEU A 652 -1.26 -12.40 -14.79
C LEU A 652 -0.78 -13.84 -14.56
N LYS A 653 -0.08 -14.42 -15.53
CA LYS A 653 0.58 -15.71 -15.39
C LYS A 653 1.55 -15.73 -14.21
N ASN A 654 2.42 -14.73 -14.11
CA ASN A 654 3.39 -14.62 -13.03
C ASN A 654 2.71 -14.34 -11.68
N GLN A 655 1.70 -13.47 -11.66
CA GLN A 655 0.91 -13.18 -10.45
C GLN A 655 0.23 -14.44 -9.91
N SER A 656 -0.35 -15.28 -10.76
CA SER A 656 -1.04 -16.51 -10.34
C SER A 656 -0.07 -17.54 -9.73
N ALA A 657 1.12 -17.68 -10.29
CA ALA A 657 2.14 -18.61 -9.78
C ALA A 657 2.72 -18.14 -8.43
N ASN A 658 2.98 -16.84 -8.31
CA ASN A 658 3.62 -16.26 -7.14
C ASN A 658 2.68 -16.11 -5.94
N PHE A 659 1.37 -15.89 -6.18
CA PHE A 659 0.40 -15.57 -5.15
C PHE A 659 0.35 -16.55 -3.97
N PRO A 660 0.29 -17.90 -4.15
CA PRO A 660 0.18 -18.83 -3.02
C PRO A 660 1.37 -18.74 -2.07
N MET A 661 2.58 -18.65 -2.60
CA MET A 661 3.80 -18.57 -1.81
C MET A 661 3.93 -17.23 -1.09
N GLN A 662 3.84 -16.14 -1.84
CA GLN A 662 4.00 -14.78 -1.31
C GLN A 662 2.92 -14.42 -0.28
N SER A 663 1.67 -14.78 -0.56
CA SER A 663 0.55 -14.55 0.35
C SER A 663 0.71 -15.34 1.64
N THR A 664 1.08 -16.62 1.53
CA THR A 664 1.24 -17.48 2.71
C THR A 664 2.44 -17.06 3.55
N ALA A 665 3.56 -16.70 2.93
CA ALA A 665 4.74 -16.19 3.63
C ALA A 665 4.42 -14.95 4.47
N SER A 666 3.75 -13.98 3.84
CA SER A 666 3.34 -12.75 4.52
C SER A 666 2.38 -13.02 5.68
N ASP A 667 1.38 -13.89 5.49
CA ASP A 667 0.41 -14.21 6.53
C ASP A 667 1.03 -15.00 7.69
N LEU A 668 1.98 -15.90 7.43
CA LEU A 668 2.73 -16.60 8.47
C LEU A 668 3.57 -15.62 9.30
N THR A 669 4.28 -14.70 8.67
CA THR A 669 5.09 -13.68 9.35
C THR A 669 4.21 -12.79 10.22
N LEU A 670 3.10 -12.28 9.66
CA LEU A 670 2.16 -11.42 10.36
C LEU A 670 1.51 -12.17 11.56
N TYR A 671 1.06 -13.40 11.34
CA TYR A 671 0.44 -14.19 12.39
C TYR A 671 1.43 -14.56 13.51
N SER A 672 2.70 -14.84 13.16
CA SER A 672 3.77 -15.06 14.14
C SER A 672 4.03 -13.82 14.99
N ALA A 673 4.08 -12.66 14.39
CA ALA A 673 4.28 -11.38 15.08
C ALA A 673 3.12 -11.06 16.05
N ILE A 674 1.87 -11.32 15.63
CA ILE A 674 0.68 -11.18 16.48
C ILE A 674 0.82 -12.08 17.71
N ARG A 675 1.10 -13.36 17.51
CA ARG A 675 1.25 -14.34 18.60
C ARG A 675 2.37 -13.97 19.58
N ALA A 676 3.49 -13.48 19.07
CA ALA A 676 4.62 -13.05 19.90
C ALA A 676 4.23 -11.85 20.76
N GLN A 677 3.62 -10.81 20.18
CA GLN A 677 3.20 -9.64 20.93
C GLN A 677 2.11 -9.96 21.95
N GLU A 678 1.11 -10.77 21.60
CA GLU A 678 0.04 -11.20 22.53
C GLU A 678 0.61 -11.96 23.73
N LYS A 679 1.61 -12.83 23.51
CA LYS A 679 2.31 -13.52 24.58
C LYS A 679 3.01 -12.54 25.52
N TRP A 680 3.80 -11.62 24.98
CA TRP A 680 4.55 -10.64 25.77
C TRP A 680 3.63 -9.67 26.52
N ASP A 681 2.56 -9.21 25.87
CA ASP A 681 1.54 -8.37 26.53
C ASP A 681 0.89 -9.09 27.71
N THR A 682 0.54 -10.39 27.54
CA THR A 682 -0.09 -11.20 28.58
C THR A 682 0.85 -11.48 29.75
N GLU A 683 2.14 -11.67 29.49
CA GLU A 683 3.15 -11.95 30.49
C GLU A 683 3.77 -10.69 31.10
N GLY A 684 3.43 -9.50 30.60
CA GLY A 684 4.04 -8.22 31.00
C GLY A 684 5.52 -8.14 30.63
N THR A 685 5.95 -8.82 29.55
CA THR A 685 7.32 -8.78 29.05
C THR A 685 7.53 -7.48 28.26
N ASP A 686 8.55 -6.69 28.61
CA ASP A 686 8.91 -5.46 27.89
C ASP A 686 9.62 -5.77 26.56
N ALA A 687 8.85 -6.31 25.59
CA ALA A 687 9.32 -6.58 24.25
C ALA A 687 8.24 -6.12 23.25
N HIS A 688 8.64 -5.39 22.24
CA HIS A 688 7.72 -4.75 21.32
C HIS A 688 8.10 -5.02 19.86
N VAL A 689 7.16 -5.55 19.09
CA VAL A 689 7.32 -5.55 17.64
C VAL A 689 7.25 -4.12 17.15
N ILE A 690 8.28 -3.67 16.44
CA ILE A 690 8.41 -2.29 15.95
C ILE A 690 8.26 -2.18 14.44
N CYS A 691 8.51 -3.26 13.71
CA CYS A 691 8.37 -3.28 12.24
C CYS A 691 8.18 -4.71 11.72
N LEU A 692 7.54 -4.82 10.55
CA LEU A 692 7.54 -6.03 9.73
C LEU A 692 8.05 -5.67 8.34
N VAL A 693 9.06 -6.41 7.85
CA VAL A 693 9.69 -6.15 6.55
C VAL A 693 9.85 -7.47 5.80
N HIS A 694 9.12 -7.62 4.71
CA HIS A 694 9.07 -8.87 3.94
C HIS A 694 8.68 -10.06 4.83
N ASP A 695 9.62 -10.97 5.07
CA ASP A 695 9.43 -12.20 5.85
C ASP A 695 10.06 -12.09 7.25
N ALA A 696 10.47 -10.88 7.65
CA ALA A 696 11.14 -10.59 8.92
C ALA A 696 10.25 -9.84 9.91
N VAL A 697 10.39 -10.18 11.19
CA VAL A 697 9.83 -9.48 12.36
C VAL A 697 10.94 -8.73 13.07
N VAL A 698 10.76 -7.41 13.27
CA VAL A 698 11.72 -6.58 13.99
C VAL A 698 11.17 -6.21 15.35
N VAL A 699 11.95 -6.46 16.40
CA VAL A 699 11.58 -6.30 17.80
C VAL A 699 12.55 -5.39 18.53
N GLU A 700 12.07 -4.55 19.42
CA GLU A 700 12.87 -3.78 20.39
C GLU A 700 12.61 -4.33 21.81
N CYS A 701 13.66 -4.59 22.57
CA CYS A 701 13.56 -5.04 23.97
C CYS A 701 14.76 -4.56 24.78
N PRO A 702 14.69 -4.56 26.15
CA PRO A 702 15.86 -4.39 27.02
C PRO A 702 16.93 -5.41 26.70
N GLU A 703 18.21 -4.99 26.81
CA GLU A 703 19.37 -5.82 26.49
C GLU A 703 19.41 -7.12 27.34
N GLU A 704 19.00 -7.04 28.61
CA GLU A 704 18.92 -8.20 29.52
C GLU A 704 17.82 -9.20 29.15
N LEU A 705 16.77 -8.79 28.45
CA LEU A 705 15.70 -9.67 28.00
C LEU A 705 15.96 -10.30 26.63
N ALA A 706 16.98 -9.83 25.89
CA ALA A 706 17.24 -10.24 24.52
C ALA A 706 17.34 -11.77 24.36
N PRO A 707 18.08 -12.54 25.19
CA PRO A 707 18.18 -13.99 25.03
C PRO A 707 16.84 -14.71 25.19
N ARG A 708 15.99 -14.23 26.10
CA ARG A 708 14.63 -14.76 26.30
C ARG A 708 13.74 -14.46 25.10
N VAL A 709 13.72 -13.21 24.67
CA VAL A 709 12.89 -12.73 23.55
C VAL A 709 13.29 -13.44 22.25
N GLU A 710 14.59 -13.62 22.00
CA GLU A 710 15.12 -14.39 20.87
C GLU A 710 14.59 -15.82 20.86
N THR A 711 14.71 -16.53 21.99
CA THR A 711 14.24 -17.91 22.12
C THR A 711 12.73 -18.02 21.88
N GLU A 712 11.95 -17.12 22.48
CA GLU A 712 10.49 -17.11 22.35
C GLU A 712 10.03 -16.79 20.94
N LEU A 713 10.62 -15.75 20.31
CA LEU A 713 10.29 -15.32 18.96
C LEU A 713 10.60 -16.43 17.94
N THR A 714 11.80 -17.03 18.03
CA THR A 714 12.21 -18.15 17.18
C THR A 714 11.22 -19.32 17.30
N ALA A 715 10.92 -19.73 18.53
CA ALA A 715 10.00 -20.83 18.78
C ALA A 715 8.60 -20.55 18.22
N ILE A 716 8.08 -19.33 18.37
CA ILE A 716 6.76 -18.94 17.85
C ILE A 716 6.76 -18.92 16.32
N MET A 717 7.79 -18.34 15.71
CA MET A 717 7.88 -18.26 14.25
C MET A 717 8.01 -19.66 13.64
N GLU A 718 8.84 -20.55 14.17
CA GLU A 718 8.97 -21.92 13.67
C GLU A 718 7.73 -22.80 13.93
N ASP A 719 7.01 -22.57 15.03
CA ASP A 719 5.77 -23.28 15.36
C ASP A 719 4.58 -22.87 14.47
N THR A 720 4.56 -21.61 14.02
CA THR A 720 3.44 -21.07 13.22
C THR A 720 3.19 -21.85 11.93
N PRO A 721 4.18 -22.12 11.06
CA PRO A 721 3.98 -22.98 9.89
C PRO A 721 3.51 -24.39 10.25
N ARG A 722 4.02 -24.98 11.34
CA ARG A 722 3.61 -26.33 11.79
C ARG A 722 2.12 -26.37 12.14
N ARG A 723 1.61 -25.34 12.80
CA ARG A 723 0.18 -25.24 13.17
C ARG A 723 -0.73 -25.04 11.97
N ILE A 724 -0.34 -24.17 11.06
CA ILE A 724 -1.20 -23.73 9.94
C ILE A 724 -1.12 -24.71 8.77
N LEU A 725 0.08 -25.09 8.37
CA LEU A 725 0.33 -25.86 7.14
C LEU A 725 0.52 -27.36 7.40
N ARG A 726 0.97 -27.74 8.60
CA ARG A 726 1.39 -29.12 8.93
C ARG A 726 2.39 -29.67 7.90
N PRO A 727 3.47 -28.95 7.64
CA PRO A 727 4.41 -29.29 6.57
C PRO A 727 5.29 -30.49 6.97
N SER A 728 5.84 -31.16 5.97
CA SER A 728 6.82 -32.24 6.15
C SER A 728 8.26 -31.76 6.26
N ILE A 729 8.48 -30.45 6.22
CA ILE A 729 9.79 -29.78 6.33
C ILE A 729 9.73 -28.65 7.34
N ASP A 730 10.87 -28.31 7.94
CA ASP A 730 10.95 -27.19 8.86
C ASP A 730 11.03 -25.84 8.15
N PHE A 731 10.65 -24.78 8.87
CA PHE A 731 10.75 -23.38 8.48
C PHE A 731 11.65 -22.65 9.50
N PRO A 732 12.98 -22.80 9.40
CA PRO A 732 13.89 -22.19 10.35
C PRO A 732 13.94 -20.68 10.24
N VAL A 733 14.30 -20.03 11.35
CA VAL A 733 14.38 -18.59 11.49
C VAL A 733 15.82 -18.19 11.83
N ASP A 734 16.35 -17.24 11.08
CA ASP A 734 17.64 -16.62 11.37
C ASP A 734 17.42 -15.35 12.20
N VAL A 735 18.11 -15.23 13.34
CA VAL A 735 17.93 -14.10 14.25
C VAL A 735 19.22 -13.32 14.39
N HIS A 736 19.12 -12.00 14.30
CA HIS A 736 20.24 -11.07 14.47
C HIS A 736 19.89 -10.03 15.53
N VAL A 737 20.79 -9.80 16.49
CA VAL A 737 20.59 -8.87 17.61
C VAL A 737 21.67 -7.80 17.60
N GLY A 738 21.31 -6.54 17.83
CA GLY A 738 22.26 -5.42 17.89
C GLY A 738 21.60 -4.10 18.26
N ARG A 739 22.36 -3.02 18.19
CA ARG A 739 21.86 -1.68 18.55
C ARG A 739 21.37 -0.87 17.37
N SER A 740 21.73 -1.25 16.16
CA SER A 740 21.37 -0.53 14.94
C SER A 740 20.91 -1.51 13.87
N TRP A 741 19.78 -1.22 13.24
CA TRP A 741 19.15 -2.11 12.26
C TRP A 741 20.04 -2.37 11.04
N GLY A 742 20.75 -1.35 10.56
CA GLY A 742 21.61 -1.48 9.38
C GLY A 742 22.84 -2.36 9.58
N THR A 743 23.26 -2.59 10.83
CA THR A 743 24.47 -3.40 11.13
C THR A 743 24.15 -4.83 11.57
N LEU A 744 22.88 -5.20 11.78
CA LEU A 744 22.49 -6.52 12.30
C LEU A 744 23.07 -7.68 11.46
N LYS A 745 22.93 -7.61 10.15
CA LYS A 745 23.40 -8.66 9.22
C LYS A 745 24.86 -8.50 8.77
N LEU A 746 25.53 -7.39 9.08
CA LEU A 746 26.93 -7.17 8.69
C LEU A 746 27.92 -8.03 9.50
N GLY A 747 27.59 -8.41 10.72
CA GLY A 747 28.40 -9.31 11.56
C GLY A 747 28.66 -10.69 10.94
N GLU A 748 27.73 -11.23 10.17
CA GLU A 748 27.90 -12.50 9.44
C GLU A 748 28.79 -12.38 8.22
N MET A 749 28.85 -11.21 7.58
CA MET A 749 29.66 -10.96 6.39
C MET A 749 31.15 -10.79 6.73
N THR A 750 31.50 -10.55 8.00
CA THR A 750 32.87 -10.36 8.49
C THR A 750 33.51 -11.62 9.10
N GLY A 751 32.88 -12.80 8.97
CA GLY A 751 33.51 -14.09 9.30
C GLY A 751 33.59 -14.42 10.79
N GLY A 752 32.59 -14.00 11.58
CA GLY A 752 32.40 -14.53 12.92
C GLY A 752 32.02 -16.01 12.87
N GLN A 753 32.96 -16.88 13.31
CA GLN A 753 32.75 -18.32 13.44
C GLN A 753 31.50 -18.57 14.28
N LYS A 754 30.50 -19.27 13.71
CA LYS A 754 29.47 -19.93 14.53
C LYS A 754 30.21 -20.92 15.43
N GLY A 755 30.24 -20.69 16.74
CA GLY A 755 30.71 -21.66 17.70
C GLY A 755 29.96 -22.99 17.51
N ALA A 756 30.69 -24.07 17.47
CA ALA A 756 30.28 -25.44 17.22
C ALA A 756 29.21 -25.94 18.20
#